data_da2542306cbbe5c1740cb5174b39540e
#
_entry.id   da2542306cbbe5c1740cb5174b39540e
#
_cell.length_a   1.000
_cell.length_b   1.000
_cell.length_c   1.000
_cell.angle_alpha   90.00
_cell.angle_beta   90.00
_cell.angle_gamma   90.00
#
_symmetry.space_group_name_H-M   'P 1'
#
loop_
_entity.id
_entity.type
_entity.pdbx_description
1 polymer ?
#
loop_
_entity_poly.entity_id
_entity_poly.type
_entity_poly.pdbx_seq_one_letter_code
_entity_poly.pdbx_strand_id
1 'polypeptide(L)'
;MKIIWIVLTSFLLIMAGANAADAPWYTTALVGMEVGPTGAQFGHSDASDNRYCAVFNGRDIVEQCREAGSEYLVMWVRDGDYAYYNSTILPKAPGLGERDPLREAVDAAAAYEMPVIAYCVVQQGGHFLEAHPEYAMRDMNGSPIGRFCYNSGYLEAVKEILAEQLAYGIQGFHIDMLDQGFGPPYGCWCEACRQAFETEYGWKMPAGVTWDEDWDRFLEFRYKSSERFMRALYAHVTSIDPNASVDFNYHGNPPFSFEVGQRPVQHAGNADFVTGETGVWGFSALTVGLNVAFYRAATPGRPVQVAMQRGVRMYHDQTTRPLADIRWELLSLLAQGAFVTMVDKTGFDGGLDAQAYKRIGEAFREVHAKQAHFGQAPVADVGLYFSHRSRDWVGREQPGEYFASFQGAHKAMVYAHIPWGVVLDENVNAETLQRFPVVILPNAGILRAEEVDLFSAYVEKGGKLIITGLSGCYDRMGVPAGNSALEALIGAQLVEALPAKDNWVRLSGEMPEPLRASIPVDWPFLVKGPAAVYEPDTAQALGELLKPYRTTRQKEGKEGTEWPMSPDTPVGPALLLNQVGKGEVLTFAASPDYATASEHAIVEARRLLVNAVRYLHPNPRVQITAPVTVQAVVSDDSETRTLRVHLLSYNSPPQTTPMNNRPYILPGLIEDTLSYRATITTSMDIREVTAFNPETRLSRQGNEIEIIANDIHEIVLLYY
;
A
#
# COMPACT_ATOMS: atom_id res chain seq x y z
N MET A 1 31.89 -34.97 27.12
CA MET A 1 30.86 -35.38 26.13
C MET A 1 29.59 -35.73 26.90
N LYS A 2 28.58 -34.98 26.85
CA LYS A 2 27.31 -34.81 27.57
C LYS A 2 27.32 -33.51 28.33
N ILE A 3 26.70 -32.50 27.75
CA ILE A 3 25.97 -31.33 28.30
C ILE A 3 25.92 -30.32 27.13
N ILE A 4 24.94 -30.42 26.27
CA ILE A 4 24.37 -29.37 25.40
C ILE A 4 23.13 -30.02 24.73
N TRP A 5 22.05 -30.14 25.49
CA TRP A 5 20.71 -30.47 24.96
C TRP A 5 19.65 -30.18 26.03
N ILE A 6 19.54 -29.00 26.52
CA ILE A 6 18.38 -28.51 27.30
C ILE A 6 18.41 -26.98 27.25
N VAL A 7 18.04 -26.35 26.17
CA VAL A 7 17.60 -24.91 26.14
C VAL A 7 16.69 -24.61 24.95
N LEU A 8 16.25 -25.59 24.17
CA LEU A 8 15.41 -25.33 22.99
C LEU A 8 13.96 -25.86 23.10
N THR A 9 13.47 -26.15 24.31
CA THR A 9 12.10 -26.68 24.51
C THR A 9 11.26 -25.87 25.50
N SER A 10 11.60 -24.63 25.80
CA SER A 10 10.85 -23.79 26.75
C SER A 10 10.25 -22.52 26.17
N PHE A 11 10.18 -22.38 24.83
CA PHE A 11 9.57 -21.20 24.19
C PHE A 11 8.30 -21.51 23.38
N LEU A 12 7.80 -22.75 23.42
CA LEU A 12 6.62 -23.16 22.64
C LEU A 12 5.42 -23.56 23.50
N LEU A 13 5.33 -23.12 24.75
CA LEU A 13 4.24 -23.54 25.65
C LEU A 13 3.65 -22.39 26.50
N ILE A 14 3.65 -21.15 26.02
CA ILE A 14 2.96 -20.01 26.67
C ILE A 14 2.05 -19.25 25.67
N MET A 15 1.47 -19.92 24.68
CA MET A 15 0.45 -19.33 23.83
C MET A 15 -0.85 -20.17 23.76
N ALA A 16 -1.11 -20.97 24.77
CA ALA A 16 -2.38 -21.70 24.92
C ALA A 16 -3.01 -21.34 26.25
N GLY A 17 -3.74 -20.21 26.30
CA GLY A 17 -4.51 -19.83 27.48
C GLY A 17 -4.78 -18.34 27.69
N ALA A 18 -4.52 -17.45 26.74
CA ALA A 18 -5.05 -16.11 26.81
C ALA A 18 -6.56 -16.19 26.50
N ASN A 19 -7.40 -15.85 27.48
CA ASN A 19 -8.83 -15.66 27.23
C ASN A 19 -9.00 -14.57 26.16
N ALA A 20 -9.99 -14.71 25.30
CA ALA A 20 -10.31 -13.71 24.26
C ALA A 20 -10.57 -12.30 24.86
N ALA A 21 -10.81 -12.20 26.16
CA ALA A 21 -10.97 -10.97 26.90
C ALA A 21 -9.65 -10.20 27.19
N ASP A 22 -8.48 -10.85 26.99
CA ASP A 22 -7.16 -10.25 27.27
C ASP A 22 -6.40 -9.86 25.99
N ALA A 23 -6.98 -10.10 24.80
CA ALA A 23 -6.34 -9.75 23.53
C ALA A 23 -6.45 -8.23 23.26
N PRO A 24 -5.39 -7.58 22.75
CA PRO A 24 -5.46 -6.17 22.36
C PRO A 24 -6.59 -5.92 21.37
N TRP A 25 -7.36 -4.86 21.53
CA TRP A 25 -8.55 -4.52 20.74
C TRP A 25 -8.31 -4.59 19.22
N TYR A 26 -7.16 -4.11 18.75
CA TYR A 26 -6.78 -4.04 17.33
C TYR A 26 -6.48 -5.41 16.69
N THR A 27 -6.43 -6.48 17.49
CA THR A 27 -6.24 -7.86 16.98
C THR A 27 -7.54 -8.55 16.65
N THR A 28 -8.67 -8.03 17.13
CA THR A 28 -10.00 -8.63 16.98
C THR A 28 -10.99 -7.72 16.25
N ALA A 29 -10.79 -6.40 16.30
CA ALA A 29 -11.65 -5.44 15.65
C ALA A 29 -11.56 -5.56 14.11
N LEU A 30 -12.69 -5.36 13.45
CA LEU A 30 -12.80 -5.32 11.99
C LEU A 30 -13.15 -3.91 11.48
N VAL A 31 -14.03 -3.19 12.17
CA VAL A 31 -14.53 -1.90 11.74
C VAL A 31 -14.61 -0.89 12.86
N GLY A 32 -14.20 0.34 12.59
CA GLY A 32 -14.30 1.47 13.50
C GLY A 32 -14.60 2.76 12.77
N MET A 33 -14.85 3.80 13.56
CA MET A 33 -15.02 5.16 13.06
C MET A 33 -13.84 6.03 13.48
N GLU A 34 -13.41 6.91 12.60
CA GLU A 34 -12.56 8.05 12.93
C GLU A 34 -13.38 9.33 12.77
N VAL A 35 -13.51 10.08 13.85
CA VAL A 35 -14.36 11.28 13.85
C VAL A 35 -13.58 12.50 14.31
N GLY A 36 -13.60 13.54 13.49
CA GLY A 36 -12.95 14.79 13.80
C GLY A 36 -13.60 16.00 13.17
N PRO A 37 -13.27 17.20 13.66
CA PRO A 37 -13.74 18.43 13.03
C PRO A 37 -13.19 18.57 11.61
N THR A 38 -13.87 19.36 10.78
CA THR A 38 -13.32 19.85 9.53
C THR A 38 -12.20 20.83 9.87
N GLY A 39 -10.95 20.38 9.86
CA GLY A 39 -9.81 21.14 10.38
C GLY A 39 -9.57 22.46 9.67
N ALA A 40 -9.14 23.46 10.42
CA ALA A 40 -8.71 24.77 9.89
C ALA A 40 -7.53 24.62 8.90
N GLN A 41 -6.70 23.63 9.09
CA GLN A 41 -5.52 23.32 8.27
C GLN A 41 -5.82 23.14 6.78
N PHE A 42 -7.04 22.76 6.41
CA PHE A 42 -7.44 22.58 5.02
C PHE A 42 -8.06 23.83 4.40
N GLY A 43 -8.06 24.95 5.14
CA GLY A 43 -8.58 26.23 4.64
C GLY A 43 -10.09 26.25 4.38
N HIS A 44 -10.84 25.29 4.92
CA HIS A 44 -12.26 25.13 4.70
C HIS A 44 -13.12 25.72 5.83
N SER A 45 -12.49 26.18 6.90
CA SER A 45 -13.16 26.79 8.04
C SER A 45 -12.32 27.93 8.63
N ASP A 46 -12.98 28.93 9.20
CA ASP A 46 -12.32 29.93 10.04
C ASP A 46 -12.41 29.46 11.49
N ALA A 47 -11.36 28.83 11.98
CA ALA A 47 -11.31 28.27 13.32
C ALA A 47 -11.28 29.36 14.42
N SER A 48 -11.08 30.63 14.09
CA SER A 48 -11.25 31.74 15.04
C SER A 48 -12.73 32.08 15.31
N ASP A 49 -13.64 31.62 14.46
CA ASP A 49 -15.09 31.79 14.65
C ASP A 49 -15.58 30.92 15.81
N ASN A 50 -16.25 31.53 16.79
CA ASN A 50 -16.82 30.83 17.94
C ASN A 50 -17.90 29.78 17.59
N ARG A 51 -18.38 29.75 16.38
CA ARG A 51 -19.26 28.68 15.87
C ARG A 51 -18.46 27.40 15.51
N TYR A 52 -17.15 27.49 15.27
CA TYR A 52 -16.32 26.35 14.96
C TYR A 52 -16.30 25.39 16.15
N CYS A 53 -16.74 24.15 15.92
CA CYS A 53 -16.89 23.12 16.94
C CYS A 53 -17.88 23.42 18.07
N ALA A 54 -18.79 24.39 17.91
CA ALA A 54 -19.71 24.80 18.98
C ALA A 54 -20.64 23.67 19.48
N VAL A 55 -20.93 22.68 18.63
CA VAL A 55 -21.72 21.48 18.99
C VAL A 55 -20.92 20.18 18.92
N PHE A 56 -19.60 20.24 18.76
CA PHE A 56 -18.74 19.05 18.75
C PHE A 56 -18.78 18.36 20.11
N ASN A 57 -19.42 17.19 20.21
CA ASN A 57 -19.81 16.53 21.46
C ASN A 57 -19.32 15.08 21.49
N GLY A 58 -18.47 14.77 22.46
CA GLY A 58 -17.87 13.42 22.57
C GLY A 58 -18.90 12.32 22.87
N ARG A 59 -19.92 12.59 23.68
CA ARG A 59 -21.00 11.62 23.96
C ARG A 59 -21.80 11.29 22.71
N ASP A 60 -22.24 12.32 21.97
CA ASP A 60 -23.03 12.14 20.75
C ASP A 60 -22.24 11.36 19.69
N ILE A 61 -20.91 11.61 19.59
CA ILE A 61 -20.02 10.86 18.69
C ILE A 61 -20.01 9.37 19.07
N VAL A 62 -19.79 9.05 20.34
CA VAL A 62 -19.77 7.64 20.81
C VAL A 62 -21.11 6.96 20.55
N GLU A 63 -22.24 7.62 20.85
CA GLU A 63 -23.57 7.05 20.65
C GLU A 63 -23.84 6.79 19.17
N GLN A 64 -23.52 7.72 18.27
CA GLN A 64 -23.68 7.54 16.82
C GLN A 64 -22.78 6.42 16.27
N CYS A 65 -21.52 6.36 16.71
CA CYS A 65 -20.60 5.30 16.31
C CYS A 65 -21.10 3.92 16.77
N ARG A 66 -21.55 3.81 18.02
CA ARG A 66 -22.14 2.57 18.57
C ARG A 66 -23.37 2.13 17.78
N GLU A 67 -24.28 3.07 17.48
CA GLU A 67 -25.49 2.76 16.70
C GLU A 67 -25.16 2.32 15.27
N ALA A 68 -24.10 2.86 14.70
CA ALA A 68 -23.57 2.40 13.41
C ALA A 68 -22.88 1.02 13.48
N GLY A 69 -22.58 0.49 14.69
CA GLY A 69 -21.91 -0.79 14.86
C GLY A 69 -20.39 -0.69 14.86
N SER A 70 -19.84 0.47 15.18
CA SER A 70 -18.39 0.65 15.35
C SER A 70 -17.87 -0.12 16.55
N GLU A 71 -16.75 -0.81 16.40
CA GLU A 71 -16.11 -1.60 17.47
C GLU A 71 -15.11 -0.76 18.28
N TYR A 72 -14.62 0.35 17.71
CA TYR A 72 -13.74 1.32 18.35
C TYR A 72 -13.95 2.70 17.76
N LEU A 73 -13.46 3.72 18.46
CA LEU A 73 -13.50 5.11 18.02
C LEU A 73 -12.09 5.71 17.97
N VAL A 74 -11.67 6.19 16.82
CA VAL A 74 -10.54 7.11 16.68
C VAL A 74 -11.10 8.53 16.73
N MET A 75 -10.81 9.26 17.80
CA MET A 75 -11.34 10.61 18.02
C MET A 75 -10.25 11.65 17.85
N TRP A 76 -10.50 12.65 17.04
CA TRP A 76 -9.59 13.78 16.91
C TRP A 76 -9.51 14.57 18.20
N VAL A 77 -8.31 14.63 18.76
CA VAL A 77 -8.02 15.40 19.98
C VAL A 77 -7.09 16.57 19.70
N ARG A 78 -6.37 16.51 18.58
CA ARG A 78 -5.47 17.57 18.16
C ARG A 78 -5.35 17.62 16.65
N ASP A 79 -5.37 18.83 16.09
CA ASP A 79 -4.87 19.15 14.75
C ASP A 79 -3.65 20.11 14.83
N GLY A 80 -3.29 20.75 13.72
CA GLY A 80 -2.20 21.72 13.68
C GLY A 80 -2.45 23.00 14.47
N ASP A 81 -3.71 23.37 14.69
CA ASP A 81 -4.09 24.64 15.28
C ASP A 81 -4.60 24.50 16.71
N TYR A 82 -5.43 23.49 17.02
CA TYR A 82 -6.19 23.40 18.25
C TYR A 82 -6.19 22.03 18.91
N ALA A 83 -6.37 22.02 20.21
CA ALA A 83 -6.86 20.87 20.98
C ALA A 83 -8.39 20.85 21.01
N TYR A 84 -8.97 19.65 20.97
CA TYR A 84 -10.41 19.38 21.12
C TYR A 84 -10.73 18.76 22.47
N TYR A 85 -9.98 19.18 23.50
CA TYR A 85 -10.11 18.80 24.91
C TYR A 85 -9.55 19.93 25.79
N ASN A 86 -9.69 19.82 27.12
CA ASN A 86 -9.13 20.79 28.06
C ASN A 86 -7.62 20.60 28.24
N SER A 87 -6.84 21.02 27.24
CA SER A 87 -5.39 20.99 27.32
C SER A 87 -4.82 22.14 28.15
N THR A 88 -3.73 21.85 28.89
CA THR A 88 -2.93 22.89 29.58
C THR A 88 -1.74 23.33 28.74
N ILE A 89 -1.46 22.65 27.61
CA ILE A 89 -0.30 22.86 26.74
C ILE A 89 -0.72 23.50 25.43
N LEU A 90 -1.80 23.03 24.84
CA LEU A 90 -2.28 23.42 23.52
C LEU A 90 -3.44 24.42 23.60
N PRO A 91 -3.55 25.35 22.65
CA PRO A 91 -4.74 26.20 22.56
C PRO A 91 -5.97 25.36 22.24
N LYS A 92 -7.04 25.59 22.97
CA LYS A 92 -8.33 24.92 22.77
C LYS A 92 -9.13 25.60 21.65
N ALA A 93 -9.88 24.83 20.86
CA ALA A 93 -10.75 25.38 19.83
C ALA A 93 -11.82 26.32 20.46
N PRO A 94 -11.94 27.58 19.98
CA PRO A 94 -12.75 28.60 20.69
C PRO A 94 -14.23 28.26 20.84
N GLY A 95 -14.83 27.59 19.87
CA GLY A 95 -16.24 27.23 19.88
C GLY A 95 -16.61 26.19 20.95
N LEU A 96 -15.66 25.46 21.49
CA LEU A 96 -15.91 24.45 22.54
C LEU A 96 -16.33 25.09 23.89
N GLY A 97 -15.95 26.34 24.16
CA GLY A 97 -16.21 26.98 25.44
C GLY A 97 -15.66 26.15 26.62
N GLU A 98 -16.48 25.89 27.62
CA GLU A 98 -16.09 25.08 28.80
C GLU A 98 -16.14 23.56 28.58
N ARG A 99 -16.60 23.10 27.42
CA ARG A 99 -16.80 21.66 27.15
C ARG A 99 -15.49 20.94 26.95
N ASP A 100 -15.47 19.65 27.28
CA ASP A 100 -14.35 18.73 27.10
C ASP A 100 -14.78 17.50 26.33
N PRO A 101 -14.80 17.57 24.98
CA PRO A 101 -15.27 16.47 24.17
C PRO A 101 -14.54 15.14 24.37
N LEU A 102 -13.23 15.17 24.68
CA LEU A 102 -12.49 13.94 24.97
C LEU A 102 -12.98 13.28 26.27
N ARG A 103 -13.21 14.05 27.33
CA ARG A 103 -13.78 13.53 28.58
C ARG A 103 -15.18 12.98 28.34
N GLU A 104 -16.02 13.75 27.63
CA GLU A 104 -17.37 13.32 27.26
C GLU A 104 -17.37 11.98 26.50
N ALA A 105 -16.41 11.79 25.57
CA ALA A 105 -16.28 10.56 24.79
C ALA A 105 -15.82 9.38 25.64
N VAL A 106 -14.75 9.54 26.41
CA VAL A 106 -14.21 8.47 27.28
C VAL A 106 -15.26 8.02 28.30
N ASP A 107 -15.97 8.96 28.96
CA ASP A 107 -16.99 8.63 29.94
C ASP A 107 -18.21 7.91 29.30
N ALA A 108 -18.59 8.28 28.08
CA ALA A 108 -19.65 7.61 27.35
C ALA A 108 -19.24 6.22 26.86
N ALA A 109 -18.03 6.10 26.31
CA ALA A 109 -17.50 4.85 25.74
C ALA A 109 -17.30 3.75 26.79
N ALA A 110 -16.98 4.13 28.04
CA ALA A 110 -16.80 3.20 29.15
C ALA A 110 -18.06 2.35 29.41
N ALA A 111 -19.26 2.88 29.16
CA ALA A 111 -20.51 2.13 29.32
C ALA A 111 -20.68 1.01 28.27
N TYR A 112 -19.94 1.03 27.19
CA TYR A 112 -20.02 0.11 26.06
C TYR A 112 -18.75 -0.70 25.85
N GLU A 113 -17.74 -0.55 26.73
CA GLU A 113 -16.41 -1.15 26.57
C GLU A 113 -15.77 -0.81 25.21
N MET A 114 -16.13 0.34 24.61
CA MET A 114 -15.63 0.79 23.32
C MET A 114 -14.28 1.47 23.49
N PRO A 115 -13.20 0.97 22.85
CA PRO A 115 -11.91 1.66 22.86
C PRO A 115 -11.99 3.05 22.24
N VAL A 116 -11.45 4.06 22.93
CA VAL A 116 -11.26 5.42 22.42
C VAL A 116 -9.78 5.65 22.15
N ILE A 117 -9.44 5.90 20.91
CA ILE A 117 -8.10 6.11 20.41
C ILE A 117 -7.95 7.60 20.07
N ALA A 118 -6.95 8.25 20.62
CA ALA A 118 -6.70 9.66 20.35
C ALA A 118 -6.01 9.85 18.98
N TYR A 119 -6.65 10.52 18.05
CA TYR A 119 -6.00 10.99 16.82
C TYR A 119 -5.20 12.26 17.12
N CYS A 120 -3.91 12.21 16.86
CA CYS A 120 -2.98 13.28 17.18
C CYS A 120 -2.11 13.64 15.99
N VAL A 121 -2.29 14.84 15.43
CA VAL A 121 -1.39 15.38 14.39
C VAL A 121 -0.10 15.87 15.02
N VAL A 122 1.05 15.43 14.51
CA VAL A 122 2.36 15.82 15.08
C VAL A 122 3.19 16.73 14.20
N GLN A 123 2.85 16.93 12.92
CA GLN A 123 3.73 17.65 12.00
C GLN A 123 3.21 19.02 11.52
N GLN A 124 1.96 19.29 11.63
CA GLN A 124 1.44 20.60 11.23
C GLN A 124 1.68 21.65 12.30
N GLY A 125 2.25 22.80 11.90
CA GLY A 125 2.73 23.82 12.80
C GLY A 125 1.66 24.59 13.53
N GLY A 126 0.78 25.28 12.82
CA GLY A 126 -0.28 26.12 13.38
C GLY A 126 0.17 27.04 14.51
N HIS A 127 -0.75 27.35 15.39
CA HIS A 127 -0.51 28.26 16.52
C HIS A 127 0.55 27.77 17.50
N PHE A 128 0.72 26.44 17.66
CA PHE A 128 1.74 25.90 18.54
C PHE A 128 3.16 26.17 18.00
N LEU A 129 3.37 26.08 16.69
CA LEU A 129 4.66 26.41 16.07
C LEU A 129 4.93 27.93 16.09
N GLU A 130 3.90 28.75 15.93
CA GLU A 130 4.02 30.21 16.05
C GLU A 130 4.49 30.61 17.46
N ALA A 131 4.01 29.92 18.50
CA ALA A 131 4.45 30.13 19.89
C ALA A 131 5.85 29.56 20.17
N HIS A 132 6.29 28.56 19.41
CA HIS A 132 7.55 27.84 19.61
C HIS A 132 8.39 27.78 18.32
N PRO A 133 8.83 28.93 17.76
CA PRO A 133 9.57 28.99 16.49
C PRO A 133 10.95 28.27 16.54
N GLU A 134 11.47 27.99 17.72
CA GLU A 134 12.67 27.18 17.95
C GLU A 134 12.51 25.73 17.54
N TYR A 135 11.28 25.22 17.44
CA TYR A 135 10.98 23.85 16.98
C TYR A 135 10.87 23.76 15.45
N ALA A 136 10.88 24.90 14.73
CA ALA A 136 10.67 24.90 13.31
C ALA A 136 11.77 24.17 12.53
N MET A 137 11.37 23.35 11.54
CA MET A 137 12.29 22.95 10.47
C MET A 137 12.78 24.20 9.72
N ARG A 138 14.01 24.13 9.20
CA ARG A 138 14.61 25.22 8.41
C ARG A 138 15.12 24.70 7.08
N ASP A 139 14.95 25.52 6.05
CA ASP A 139 15.56 25.29 4.75
C ASP A 139 17.09 25.50 4.77
N MET A 140 17.73 25.33 3.63
CA MET A 140 19.18 25.49 3.46
C MET A 140 19.67 26.92 3.74
N ASN A 141 18.81 27.92 3.63
CA ASN A 141 19.11 29.32 3.88
C ASN A 141 18.82 29.73 5.34
N GLY A 142 18.32 28.80 6.16
CA GLY A 142 17.93 29.02 7.55
C GLY A 142 16.52 29.57 7.74
N SER A 143 15.72 29.69 6.67
CA SER A 143 14.34 30.16 6.75
C SER A 143 13.43 29.05 7.32
N PRO A 144 12.48 29.38 8.23
CA PRO A 144 11.54 28.40 8.76
C PRO A 144 10.57 27.91 7.68
N ILE A 145 10.24 26.64 7.72
CA ILE A 145 9.29 25.97 6.79
C ILE A 145 8.10 25.41 7.57
N GLY A 146 7.33 26.13 8.24
CA GLY A 146 6.00 25.79 8.79
C GLY A 146 5.79 24.35 9.32
N ARG A 147 6.86 23.62 9.71
CA ARG A 147 6.85 22.24 10.16
C ARG A 147 7.80 22.04 11.33
N PHE A 148 7.52 21.03 12.16
CA PHE A 148 8.32 20.70 13.34
C PHE A 148 9.55 19.85 13.00
N CYS A 149 10.68 20.18 13.61
CA CYS A 149 11.92 19.41 13.50
C CYS A 149 11.97 18.31 14.58
N TYR A 150 12.06 17.06 14.18
CA TYR A 150 12.12 15.90 15.07
C TYR A 150 13.41 15.80 15.89
N ASN A 151 14.49 16.49 15.49
CA ASN A 151 15.74 16.56 16.23
C ASN A 151 15.83 17.78 17.17
N SER A 152 14.77 18.60 17.25
CA SER A 152 14.68 19.73 18.18
C SER A 152 14.05 19.33 19.52
N GLY A 153 13.85 20.29 20.41
CA GLY A 153 13.11 20.10 21.66
C GLY A 153 11.62 19.73 21.48
N TYR A 154 11.12 19.73 20.27
CA TYR A 154 9.72 19.37 19.97
C TYR A 154 9.34 17.97 20.43
N LEU A 155 10.27 17.00 20.37
CA LEU A 155 10.02 15.64 20.86
C LEU A 155 9.53 15.62 22.31
N GLU A 156 10.16 16.41 23.18
CA GLU A 156 9.77 16.43 24.61
C GLU A 156 8.39 17.11 24.79
N ALA A 157 8.10 18.16 24.03
CA ALA A 157 6.77 18.78 24.05
C ALA A 157 5.68 17.81 23.59
N VAL A 158 5.92 16.98 22.55
CA VAL A 158 4.95 15.96 22.12
C VAL A 158 4.75 14.91 23.20
N LYS A 159 5.80 14.45 23.87
CA LYS A 159 5.68 13.51 25.00
C LYS A 159 4.77 14.04 26.12
N GLU A 160 4.92 15.32 26.47
CA GLU A 160 4.06 15.97 27.47
C GLU A 160 2.59 16.00 27.02
N ILE A 161 2.35 16.33 25.75
CA ILE A 161 1.00 16.33 25.15
C ILE A 161 0.39 14.92 25.19
N LEU A 162 1.13 13.88 24.80
CA LEU A 162 0.63 12.50 24.84
C LEU A 162 0.37 12.04 26.28
N ALA A 163 1.21 12.41 27.23
CA ALA A 163 0.99 12.10 28.66
C ALA A 163 -0.28 12.77 29.21
N GLU A 164 -0.54 14.03 28.82
CA GLU A 164 -1.78 14.74 29.17
C GLU A 164 -3.01 14.01 28.62
N GLN A 165 -2.97 13.55 27.37
CA GLN A 165 -4.06 12.81 26.73
C GLN A 165 -4.28 11.43 27.37
N LEU A 166 -3.20 10.69 27.69
CA LEU A 166 -3.29 9.40 28.39
C LEU A 166 -3.99 9.50 29.75
N ALA A 167 -3.83 10.62 30.46
CA ALA A 167 -4.50 10.86 31.75
C ALA A 167 -6.04 10.88 31.65
N TYR A 168 -6.61 10.97 30.44
CA TYR A 168 -8.05 10.82 30.19
C TYR A 168 -8.53 9.36 30.26
N GLY A 169 -7.63 8.36 30.15
CA GLY A 169 -7.97 6.95 30.13
C GLY A 169 -8.33 6.42 28.75
N ILE A 170 -7.76 7.01 27.69
CA ILE A 170 -7.84 6.51 26.33
C ILE A 170 -7.08 5.19 26.18
N GLN A 171 -7.43 4.38 25.17
CA GLN A 171 -6.81 3.06 24.94
C GLN A 171 -5.69 3.08 23.89
N GLY A 172 -5.32 4.25 23.38
CA GLY A 172 -4.20 4.36 22.44
C GLY A 172 -4.15 5.64 21.65
N PHE A 173 -3.21 5.67 20.70
CA PHE A 173 -2.98 6.80 19.80
C PHE A 173 -2.96 6.37 18.36
N HIS A 174 -3.63 7.14 17.53
CA HIS A 174 -3.44 7.21 16.09
C HIS A 174 -2.63 8.47 15.79
N ILE A 175 -1.33 8.30 15.46
CA ILE A 175 -0.42 9.43 15.22
C ILE A 175 -0.30 9.67 13.73
N ASP A 176 -0.76 10.85 13.30
CA ASP A 176 -0.80 11.25 11.91
C ASP A 176 0.16 12.38 11.57
N MET A 177 0.35 12.60 10.26
CA MET A 177 1.20 13.65 9.71
C MET A 177 2.66 13.54 10.19
N LEU A 178 3.20 12.33 10.18
CA LEU A 178 4.62 12.08 10.51
C LEU A 178 5.58 12.47 9.39
N ASP A 179 5.07 12.87 8.26
CA ASP A 179 5.86 13.33 7.14
C ASP A 179 6.65 14.60 7.46
N GLN A 180 7.89 14.64 6.99
CA GLN A 180 8.75 15.82 7.13
C GLN A 180 8.57 16.82 5.96
N GLY A 181 7.45 16.78 5.26
CA GLY A 181 7.10 17.64 4.11
C GLY A 181 6.98 16.85 2.81
N PHE A 182 6.03 17.23 1.95
CA PHE A 182 5.72 16.56 0.68
C PHE A 182 6.49 17.11 -0.52
N GLY A 183 7.49 17.94 -0.32
CA GLY A 183 8.24 18.55 -1.40
C GLY A 183 9.57 19.14 -0.94
N PRO A 184 10.31 19.79 -1.86
CA PRO A 184 11.56 20.45 -1.51
C PRO A 184 11.41 21.37 -0.28
N PRO A 185 12.47 21.49 0.53
CA PRO A 185 13.86 21.09 0.29
C PRO A 185 14.21 19.63 0.67
N TYR A 186 13.26 18.75 0.99
CA TYR A 186 13.47 17.34 1.38
C TYR A 186 14.37 17.15 2.61
N GLY A 187 14.35 18.07 3.56
CA GLY A 187 15.14 17.96 4.78
C GLY A 187 15.04 19.16 5.69
N CYS A 188 15.81 19.14 6.78
CA CYS A 188 15.89 20.20 7.75
C CYS A 188 17.35 20.58 8.01
N TRP A 189 17.68 21.87 7.86
CA TRP A 189 19.02 22.44 8.07
C TRP A 189 19.10 23.30 9.34
N CYS A 190 18.24 23.05 10.34
CA CYS A 190 18.36 23.70 11.63
C CYS A 190 19.62 23.26 12.38
N GLU A 191 20.01 24.01 13.42
CA GLU A 191 21.23 23.74 14.19
C GLU A 191 21.23 22.34 14.81
N ALA A 192 20.09 21.88 15.37
CA ALA A 192 19.97 20.54 15.95
C ALA A 192 20.21 19.44 14.92
N CYS A 193 19.66 19.59 13.69
CA CYS A 193 19.90 18.61 12.61
C CYS A 193 21.37 18.62 12.15
N ARG A 194 22.00 19.78 12.03
CA ARG A 194 23.43 19.88 11.66
C ARG A 194 24.31 19.20 12.68
N GLN A 195 24.11 19.47 13.95
CA GLN A 195 24.89 18.86 15.05
C GLN A 195 24.65 17.33 15.11
N ALA A 196 23.40 16.86 14.98
CA ALA A 196 23.09 15.46 14.99
C ALA A 196 23.73 14.73 13.80
N PHE A 197 23.65 15.30 12.59
CA PHE A 197 24.26 14.74 11.38
C PHE A 197 25.79 14.66 11.49
N GLU A 198 26.44 15.79 11.91
CA GLU A 198 27.89 15.82 12.09
C GLU A 198 28.38 14.85 13.16
N THR A 199 27.60 14.66 14.24
CA THR A 199 27.89 13.71 15.29
C THR A 199 27.78 12.26 14.80
N GLU A 200 26.75 11.95 13.99
CA GLU A 200 26.48 10.58 13.53
C GLU A 200 27.45 10.14 12.40
N TYR A 201 27.75 11.06 11.48
CA TYR A 201 28.52 10.73 10.28
C TYR A 201 29.97 11.26 10.27
N GLY A 202 30.31 12.21 11.13
CA GLY A 202 31.63 12.86 11.13
C GLY A 202 31.87 13.82 9.95
N TRP A 203 30.81 14.19 9.23
CA TRP A 203 30.83 15.01 8.01
C TRP A 203 29.90 16.21 8.17
N LYS A 204 30.16 17.26 7.39
CA LYS A 204 29.23 18.37 7.31
C LYS A 204 28.00 17.97 6.50
N MET A 205 26.83 18.44 6.95
CA MET A 205 25.58 18.25 6.23
C MET A 205 25.67 18.86 4.83
N PRO A 206 25.15 18.18 3.78
CA PRO A 206 25.11 18.73 2.43
C PRO A 206 24.44 20.09 2.37
N ALA A 207 25.00 21.01 1.57
CA ALA A 207 24.44 22.35 1.41
C ALA A 207 23.26 22.43 0.43
N GLY A 208 22.91 21.32 -0.20
CA GLY A 208 21.82 21.24 -1.18
C GLY A 208 21.51 19.80 -1.60
N VAL A 209 20.53 19.68 -2.51
CA VAL A 209 20.13 18.40 -3.11
C VAL A 209 21.10 18.07 -4.24
N THR A 210 21.98 17.10 -4.04
CA THR A 210 23.07 16.79 -4.98
C THR A 210 22.92 15.42 -5.66
N TRP A 211 22.10 14.53 -5.10
CA TRP A 211 21.90 13.15 -5.58
C TRP A 211 23.21 12.38 -5.77
N ASP A 212 24.13 12.56 -4.84
CA ASP A 212 25.42 11.89 -4.70
C ASP A 212 25.49 11.11 -3.36
N GLU A 213 26.69 10.61 -3.02
CA GLU A 213 26.90 9.86 -1.79
C GLU A 213 26.63 10.66 -0.51
N ASP A 214 26.87 11.96 -0.53
CA ASP A 214 26.60 12.83 0.63
C ASP A 214 25.09 13.03 0.79
N TRP A 215 24.36 13.14 -0.32
CA TRP A 215 22.91 13.18 -0.33
C TRP A 215 22.29 11.85 0.12
N ASP A 216 22.85 10.71 -0.28
CA ASP A 216 22.42 9.39 0.18
C ASP A 216 22.52 9.27 1.71
N ARG A 217 23.62 9.68 2.31
CA ARG A 217 23.79 9.75 3.78
C ARG A 217 22.79 10.70 4.43
N PHE A 218 22.49 11.81 3.77
CA PHE A 218 21.53 12.78 4.28
C PHE A 218 20.09 12.22 4.25
N LEU A 219 19.68 11.53 3.19
CA LEU A 219 18.40 10.85 3.14
C LEU A 219 18.29 9.77 4.23
N GLU A 220 19.35 8.99 4.43
CA GLU A 220 19.39 8.01 5.51
C GLU A 220 19.27 8.66 6.90
N PHE A 221 19.95 9.76 7.14
CA PHE A 221 19.80 10.55 8.37
C PHE A 221 18.36 11.03 8.56
N ARG A 222 17.72 11.46 7.48
CA ARG A 222 16.34 11.93 7.51
C ARG A 222 15.38 10.80 7.91
N TYR A 223 15.52 9.61 7.31
CA TYR A 223 14.73 8.44 7.68
C TYR A 223 14.96 8.02 9.14
N LYS A 224 16.20 7.98 9.58
CA LYS A 224 16.55 7.69 10.99
C LYS A 224 15.99 8.74 11.97
N SER A 225 15.87 9.99 11.54
CA SER A 225 15.26 11.04 12.39
C SER A 225 13.79 10.76 12.63
N SER A 226 13.02 10.37 11.60
CA SER A 226 11.63 9.93 11.76
C SER A 226 11.55 8.68 12.64
N GLU A 227 12.39 7.68 12.40
CA GLU A 227 12.41 6.45 13.18
C GLU A 227 12.71 6.71 14.67
N ARG A 228 13.71 7.53 14.97
CA ARG A 228 14.05 7.91 16.36
C ARG A 228 12.89 8.60 17.06
N PHE A 229 12.22 9.50 16.35
CA PHE A 229 11.05 10.22 16.87
C PHE A 229 9.92 9.24 17.20
N MET A 230 9.54 8.38 16.27
CA MET A 230 8.49 7.38 16.45
C MET A 230 8.81 6.42 17.59
N ARG A 231 10.05 5.89 17.62
CA ARG A 231 10.52 5.00 18.70
C ARG A 231 10.42 5.67 20.08
N ALA A 232 10.79 6.95 20.15
CA ALA A 232 10.73 7.69 21.41
C ALA A 232 9.29 7.92 21.87
N LEU A 233 8.35 8.20 20.95
CA LEU A 233 6.93 8.34 21.28
C LEU A 233 6.34 7.00 21.74
N TYR A 234 6.59 5.92 21.00
CA TYR A 234 6.14 4.57 21.38
C TYR A 234 6.64 4.18 22.78
N ALA A 235 7.95 4.33 23.02
CA ALA A 235 8.54 4.01 24.30
C ALA A 235 7.98 4.89 25.44
N HIS A 236 7.68 6.16 25.17
CA HIS A 236 7.11 7.05 26.17
C HIS A 236 5.68 6.64 26.54
N VAL A 237 4.81 6.41 25.55
CA VAL A 237 3.43 5.96 25.78
C VAL A 237 3.40 4.65 26.55
N THR A 238 4.13 3.63 26.08
CA THR A 238 4.16 2.30 26.73
C THR A 238 4.80 2.29 28.10
N SER A 239 5.66 3.28 28.44
CA SER A 239 6.20 3.46 29.78
C SER A 239 5.17 3.98 30.78
N ILE A 240 4.14 4.71 30.31
CA ILE A 240 3.06 5.25 31.15
C ILE A 240 1.93 4.23 31.23
N ASP A 241 1.48 3.72 30.09
CA ASP A 241 0.47 2.66 30.00
C ASP A 241 0.91 1.57 29.00
N PRO A 242 1.34 0.41 29.48
CA PRO A 242 1.75 -0.70 28.60
C PRO A 242 0.64 -1.30 27.73
N ASN A 243 -0.63 -0.99 28.03
CA ASN A 243 -1.79 -1.49 27.29
C ASN A 243 -2.29 -0.49 26.24
N ALA A 244 -1.81 0.75 26.28
CA ALA A 244 -2.17 1.74 25.29
C ALA A 244 -1.50 1.43 23.95
N SER A 245 -2.31 1.28 22.90
CA SER A 245 -1.81 1.04 21.54
C SER A 245 -1.24 2.31 20.92
N VAL A 246 -0.26 2.15 20.04
CA VAL A 246 0.28 3.25 19.23
C VAL A 246 0.40 2.79 17.79
N ASP A 247 -0.20 3.51 16.89
CA ASP A 247 0.02 3.35 15.46
C ASP A 247 0.46 4.66 14.81
N PHE A 248 1.05 4.51 13.63
CA PHE A 248 1.50 5.62 12.82
C PHE A 248 0.88 5.52 11.44
N ASN A 249 0.38 6.65 10.94
CA ASN A 249 -0.26 6.75 9.65
C ASN A 249 0.74 7.06 8.53
N TYR A 250 0.55 6.46 7.37
CA TYR A 250 1.37 6.64 6.18
C TYR A 250 0.53 7.03 4.97
N HIS A 251 1.06 7.97 4.19
CA HIS A 251 0.42 8.48 2.99
C HIS A 251 1.00 7.88 1.71
N GLY A 252 0.18 7.79 0.69
CA GLY A 252 0.55 7.30 -0.63
C GLY A 252 0.26 5.82 -0.85
N ASN A 253 0.18 5.43 -2.13
CA ASN A 253 -0.10 4.05 -2.55
C ASN A 253 0.69 3.68 -3.82
N PRO A 254 1.86 3.07 -3.71
CA PRO A 254 2.64 2.81 -2.48
C PRO A 254 3.02 4.09 -1.72
N PRO A 255 3.42 4.00 -0.44
CA PRO A 255 3.71 5.19 0.35
C PRO A 255 4.84 6.03 -0.27
N PHE A 256 4.79 7.32 0.00
CA PHE A 256 5.89 8.23 -0.28
C PHE A 256 7.14 7.83 0.51
N SER A 257 8.32 8.24 0.05
CA SER A 257 9.61 7.87 0.62
C SER A 257 10.48 9.10 0.89
N PHE A 258 11.43 9.40 0.01
CA PHE A 258 12.33 10.54 0.24
C PHE A 258 11.60 11.88 0.31
N GLU A 259 10.45 12.04 -0.33
CA GLU A 259 9.66 13.26 -0.27
C GLU A 259 9.21 13.58 1.15
N VAL A 260 8.84 12.57 1.90
CA VAL A 260 8.29 12.70 3.26
C VAL A 260 9.27 12.30 4.36
N GLY A 261 10.37 11.64 4.03
CA GLY A 261 11.36 11.18 5.01
C GLY A 261 10.87 10.02 5.89
N GLN A 262 10.07 9.13 5.32
CA GLN A 262 9.51 7.98 6.01
C GLN A 262 9.71 6.69 5.21
N ARG A 263 9.88 5.57 5.93
CA ARG A 263 9.86 4.21 5.37
C ARG A 263 9.15 3.26 6.35
N PRO A 264 8.02 2.67 5.99
CA PRO A 264 7.25 1.79 6.89
C PRO A 264 8.08 0.61 7.42
N VAL A 265 8.95 0.02 6.62
CA VAL A 265 9.80 -1.12 7.03
C VAL A 265 10.69 -0.78 8.23
N GLN A 266 11.30 0.41 8.23
CA GLN A 266 12.18 0.86 9.32
C GLN A 266 11.42 1.08 10.64
N HIS A 267 10.13 1.29 10.57
CA HIS A 267 9.30 1.65 11.70
C HIS A 267 8.54 0.45 12.29
N ALA A 268 8.61 -0.72 11.67
CA ALA A 268 7.83 -1.91 12.04
C ALA A 268 7.93 -2.31 13.53
N GLY A 269 9.07 -2.05 14.17
CA GLY A 269 9.29 -2.33 15.59
C GLY A 269 8.76 -1.26 16.58
N ASN A 270 8.28 -0.12 16.06
CA ASN A 270 7.94 1.06 16.86
C ASN A 270 6.42 1.33 16.92
N ALA A 271 5.59 0.37 16.54
CA ALA A 271 4.13 0.48 16.53
C ALA A 271 3.47 -0.85 16.84
N ASP A 272 2.23 -0.85 17.32
CA ASP A 272 1.44 -2.05 17.54
C ASP A 272 0.81 -2.57 16.26
N PHE A 273 0.40 -1.65 15.39
CA PHE A 273 -0.07 -1.89 14.04
C PHE A 273 0.30 -0.70 13.14
N VAL A 274 0.07 -0.83 11.85
CA VAL A 274 0.33 0.23 10.87
C VAL A 274 -0.98 0.69 10.25
N THR A 275 -1.11 2.00 10.03
CA THR A 275 -2.24 2.58 9.30
C THR A 275 -1.79 3.14 7.96
N GLY A 276 -2.56 2.81 6.92
CA GLY A 276 -2.45 3.41 5.60
C GLY A 276 -3.80 3.97 5.16
N GLU A 277 -3.78 4.83 4.15
CA GLU A 277 -4.98 5.48 3.64
C GLU A 277 -5.37 4.98 2.25
N THR A 278 -6.68 4.80 2.02
CA THR A 278 -7.27 4.69 0.70
C THR A 278 -8.05 5.97 0.39
N GLY A 279 -7.37 7.04 0.18
CA GLY A 279 -8.00 8.33 -0.07
C GLY A 279 -7.96 8.74 -1.53
N VAL A 280 -8.38 9.96 -1.76
CA VAL A 280 -8.54 10.63 -3.05
C VAL A 280 -7.26 10.92 -3.83
N TRP A 281 -6.12 10.48 -3.36
CA TRP A 281 -4.81 10.74 -3.95
C TRP A 281 -4.56 10.03 -5.29
N GLY A 282 -5.62 9.73 -6.04
CA GLY A 282 -5.56 9.02 -7.32
C GLY A 282 -5.75 7.51 -7.19
N PHE A 283 -6.31 7.05 -6.08
CA PHE A 283 -6.62 5.64 -5.88
C PHE A 283 -7.78 5.21 -6.76
N SER A 284 -7.62 4.05 -7.32
CA SER A 284 -8.71 3.34 -7.98
C SER A 284 -9.09 2.11 -7.15
N ALA A 285 -10.28 1.58 -7.36
CA ALA A 285 -10.68 0.32 -6.76
C ALA A 285 -9.62 -0.78 -6.98
N LEU A 286 -8.92 -0.75 -8.10
CA LEU A 286 -7.84 -1.69 -8.41
C LEU A 286 -6.71 -1.68 -7.36
N THR A 287 -6.37 -0.53 -6.80
CA THR A 287 -5.22 -0.36 -5.90
C THR A 287 -5.54 -0.50 -4.41
N VAL A 288 -6.81 -0.66 -4.03
CA VAL A 288 -7.23 -0.83 -2.63
C VAL A 288 -6.49 -1.99 -1.95
N GLY A 289 -6.51 -3.17 -2.57
CA GLY A 289 -5.79 -4.35 -2.05
C GLY A 289 -4.27 -4.20 -2.05
N LEU A 290 -3.71 -3.43 -3.00
CA LEU A 290 -2.27 -3.19 -3.10
C LEU A 290 -1.74 -2.48 -1.86
N ASN A 291 -2.47 -1.51 -1.33
CA ASN A 291 -2.10 -0.78 -0.13
C ASN A 291 -1.96 -1.73 1.08
N VAL A 292 -2.98 -2.58 1.30
CA VAL A 292 -2.94 -3.58 2.38
C VAL A 292 -1.77 -4.55 2.23
N ALA A 293 -1.55 -5.08 1.03
CA ALA A 293 -0.47 -6.03 0.77
C ALA A 293 0.92 -5.40 0.96
N PHE A 294 1.07 -4.12 0.59
CA PHE A 294 2.30 -3.37 0.80
C PHE A 294 2.62 -3.22 2.30
N TYR A 295 1.67 -2.72 3.10
CA TYR A 295 1.89 -2.54 4.53
C TYR A 295 2.08 -3.87 5.27
N ARG A 296 1.38 -4.93 4.87
CA ARG A 296 1.63 -6.27 5.43
C ARG A 296 3.05 -6.75 5.13
N ALA A 297 3.58 -6.48 3.95
CA ALA A 297 4.97 -6.79 3.61
C ALA A 297 5.97 -5.90 4.37
N ALA A 298 5.63 -4.64 4.60
CA ALA A 298 6.47 -3.69 5.35
C ALA A 298 6.54 -4.03 6.85
N THR A 299 5.44 -4.52 7.43
CA THR A 299 5.32 -4.79 8.88
C THR A 299 4.91 -6.24 9.17
N PRO A 300 5.75 -7.24 8.85
CA PRO A 300 5.42 -8.65 9.01
C PRO A 300 4.97 -8.98 10.44
N GLY A 301 3.84 -9.69 10.55
CA GLY A 301 3.29 -10.13 11.84
C GLY A 301 2.52 -9.04 12.61
N ARG A 302 2.36 -7.84 12.07
CA ARG A 302 1.54 -6.78 12.65
C ARG A 302 0.22 -6.63 11.90
N PRO A 303 -0.88 -6.29 12.60
CA PRO A 303 -2.13 -5.93 11.93
C PRO A 303 -1.96 -4.69 11.03
N VAL A 304 -2.78 -4.61 10.00
CA VAL A 304 -2.84 -3.46 9.10
C VAL A 304 -4.22 -2.81 9.23
N GLN A 305 -4.24 -1.55 9.62
CA GLN A 305 -5.43 -0.71 9.56
C GLN A 305 -5.45 0.06 8.25
N VAL A 306 -6.62 0.29 7.70
CA VAL A 306 -6.78 1.20 6.57
C VAL A 306 -7.87 2.22 6.88
N ALA A 307 -7.50 3.50 6.74
CA ALA A 307 -8.42 4.60 6.82
C ALA A 307 -9.12 4.80 5.47
N MET A 308 -10.45 4.69 5.44
CA MET A 308 -11.29 4.97 4.26
C MET A 308 -12.23 6.13 4.54
N GLN A 309 -12.50 6.95 3.53
CA GLN A 309 -13.28 8.16 3.70
C GLN A 309 -14.79 7.96 3.49
N ARG A 310 -15.61 8.72 4.24
CA ARG A 310 -17.04 8.84 4.01
C ARG A 310 -17.36 9.67 2.76
N GLY A 311 -16.64 10.78 2.57
CA GLY A 311 -16.87 11.76 1.51
C GLY A 311 -16.58 11.20 0.11
N VAL A 312 -17.28 11.72 -0.90
CA VAL A 312 -17.13 11.26 -2.29
C VAL A 312 -15.74 11.57 -2.84
N ARG A 313 -15.12 12.68 -2.42
CA ARG A 313 -13.86 13.16 -3.01
C ARG A 313 -12.71 13.28 -2.04
N MET A 314 -13.00 13.69 -0.80
CA MET A 314 -11.99 13.91 0.25
C MET A 314 -12.61 13.69 1.63
N TYR A 315 -11.74 13.56 2.64
CA TYR A 315 -12.15 13.47 4.04
C TYR A 315 -13.03 14.66 4.49
N HIS A 316 -12.77 15.85 3.93
CA HIS A 316 -13.51 17.09 4.26
C HIS A 316 -14.74 17.32 3.39
N ASP A 317 -15.02 16.44 2.43
CA ASP A 317 -16.22 16.49 1.61
C ASP A 317 -17.42 16.01 2.43
N GLN A 318 -18.40 16.90 2.64
CA GLN A 318 -19.61 16.60 3.43
C GLN A 318 -20.63 15.74 2.69
N THR A 319 -20.36 15.38 1.45
CA THR A 319 -21.18 14.39 0.74
C THR A 319 -20.90 12.98 1.27
N THR A 320 -21.88 12.09 1.13
CA THR A 320 -21.72 10.69 1.56
C THR A 320 -21.76 9.76 0.36
N ARG A 321 -20.75 8.93 0.23
CA ARG A 321 -20.63 7.91 -0.82
C ARG A 321 -21.88 7.01 -0.86
N PRO A 322 -22.26 6.49 -2.04
CA PRO A 322 -23.30 5.47 -2.15
C PRO A 322 -22.97 4.23 -1.30
N LEU A 323 -24.01 3.55 -0.81
CA LEU A 323 -23.83 2.34 0.00
C LEU A 323 -23.02 1.26 -0.73
N ALA A 324 -23.31 1.05 -2.00
CA ALA A 324 -22.59 0.07 -2.84
C ALA A 324 -21.08 0.35 -2.88
N ASP A 325 -20.70 1.61 -3.02
CA ASP A 325 -19.31 2.06 -3.09
C ASP A 325 -18.59 1.88 -1.73
N ILE A 326 -19.25 2.22 -0.63
CA ILE A 326 -18.75 1.97 0.74
C ILE A 326 -18.57 0.46 0.98
N ARG A 327 -19.59 -0.35 0.66
CA ARG A 327 -19.55 -1.82 0.83
C ARG A 327 -18.39 -2.44 0.07
N TRP A 328 -18.22 -2.05 -1.19
CA TRP A 328 -17.19 -2.64 -2.04
C TRP A 328 -15.78 -2.40 -1.47
N GLU A 329 -15.45 -1.15 -1.11
CA GLU A 329 -14.13 -0.81 -0.58
C GLU A 329 -13.89 -1.46 0.77
N LEU A 330 -14.85 -1.34 1.70
CA LEU A 330 -14.79 -1.93 3.03
C LEU A 330 -14.56 -3.44 2.98
N LEU A 331 -15.38 -4.17 2.21
CA LEU A 331 -15.28 -5.62 2.12
C LEU A 331 -14.03 -6.07 1.36
N SER A 332 -13.54 -5.26 0.41
CA SER A 332 -12.26 -5.51 -0.27
C SER A 332 -11.07 -5.41 0.69
N LEU A 333 -11.05 -4.39 1.54
CA LEU A 333 -10.00 -4.21 2.55
C LEU A 333 -9.99 -5.35 3.57
N LEU A 334 -11.16 -5.74 4.05
CA LEU A 334 -11.33 -6.85 5.00
C LEU A 334 -10.96 -8.21 4.38
N ALA A 335 -11.33 -8.45 3.13
CA ALA A 335 -10.93 -9.67 2.40
C ALA A 335 -9.41 -9.76 2.22
N GLN A 336 -8.73 -8.62 2.10
CA GLN A 336 -7.28 -8.53 2.10
C GLN A 336 -6.66 -8.69 3.50
N GLY A 337 -7.47 -8.84 4.56
CA GLY A 337 -7.02 -9.07 5.94
C GLY A 337 -6.58 -7.80 6.68
N ALA A 338 -7.05 -6.63 6.27
CA ALA A 338 -6.97 -5.41 7.07
C ALA A 338 -8.16 -5.32 8.04
N PHE A 339 -8.04 -4.45 9.05
CA PHE A 339 -9.20 -3.87 9.73
C PHE A 339 -9.33 -2.40 9.30
N VAL A 340 -10.51 -1.81 9.45
CA VAL A 340 -10.84 -0.58 8.74
C VAL A 340 -11.37 0.48 9.70
N THR A 341 -10.90 1.73 9.53
CA THR A 341 -11.51 2.91 10.15
C THR A 341 -12.20 3.76 9.07
N MET A 342 -13.48 4.07 9.28
CA MET A 342 -14.24 4.98 8.40
C MET A 342 -14.07 6.42 8.91
N VAL A 343 -13.43 7.26 8.09
CA VAL A 343 -13.15 8.64 8.45
C VAL A 343 -14.34 9.55 8.14
N ASP A 344 -14.83 10.24 9.15
CA ASP A 344 -15.84 11.28 9.07
C ASP A 344 -15.31 12.63 9.58
N LYS A 345 -15.49 13.66 8.80
CA LYS A 345 -15.29 15.05 9.22
C LYS A 345 -16.64 15.69 9.47
N THR A 346 -16.81 16.23 10.68
CA THR A 346 -18.06 16.88 11.09
C THR A 346 -18.35 18.14 10.26
N GLY A 347 -19.55 18.66 10.35
CA GLY A 347 -19.86 20.01 9.89
C GLY A 347 -18.96 21.04 10.58
N PHE A 348 -18.98 22.30 10.10
CA PHE A 348 -18.18 23.39 10.65
C PHE A 348 -18.40 23.58 12.16
N ASP A 349 -19.65 23.47 12.60
CA ASP A 349 -20.04 23.59 13.99
C ASP A 349 -19.77 22.33 14.84
N GLY A 350 -19.28 21.26 14.25
CA GLY A 350 -19.03 19.98 14.91
C GLY A 350 -20.22 19.01 14.88
N GLY A 351 -21.29 19.34 14.17
CA GLY A 351 -22.48 18.50 14.05
C GLY A 351 -22.24 17.27 13.17
N LEU A 352 -22.86 16.14 13.55
CA LEU A 352 -22.80 14.87 12.83
C LEU A 352 -23.96 14.72 11.83
N ASP A 353 -23.73 14.04 10.73
CA ASP A 353 -24.76 13.67 9.76
C ASP A 353 -25.35 12.29 10.10
N ALA A 354 -26.44 12.25 10.86
CA ALA A 354 -27.10 11.02 11.29
C ALA A 354 -27.51 10.09 10.11
N GLN A 355 -27.79 10.63 8.92
CA GLN A 355 -28.11 9.80 7.76
C GLN A 355 -26.88 9.12 7.17
N ALA A 356 -25.72 9.79 7.23
CA ALA A 356 -24.44 9.18 6.87
C ALA A 356 -24.11 8.00 7.80
N TYR A 357 -24.24 8.18 9.12
CA TYR A 357 -24.01 7.10 10.11
C TYR A 357 -24.97 5.92 9.92
N LYS A 358 -26.22 6.19 9.58
CA LYS A 358 -27.17 5.12 9.26
C LYS A 358 -26.71 4.31 8.04
N ARG A 359 -26.24 4.97 6.98
CA ARG A 359 -25.73 4.32 5.78
C ARG A 359 -24.44 3.52 6.06
N ILE A 360 -23.52 4.07 6.82
CA ILE A 360 -22.29 3.38 7.27
C ILE A 360 -22.67 2.15 8.10
N GLY A 361 -23.66 2.29 9.00
CA GLY A 361 -24.15 1.19 9.81
C GLY A 361 -24.77 0.05 9.01
N GLU A 362 -25.33 0.31 7.83
CA GLU A 362 -25.77 -0.76 6.93
C GLU A 362 -24.59 -1.60 6.43
N ALA A 363 -23.47 -0.96 6.06
CA ALA A 363 -22.26 -1.65 5.65
C ALA A 363 -21.58 -2.40 6.83
N PHE A 364 -21.53 -1.80 8.02
CA PHE A 364 -20.94 -2.43 9.21
C PHE A 364 -21.72 -3.66 9.67
N ARG A 365 -23.06 -3.63 9.61
CA ARG A 365 -23.90 -4.83 9.89
C ARG A 365 -23.59 -5.99 8.95
N GLU A 366 -23.30 -5.72 7.68
CA GLU A 366 -22.86 -6.76 6.74
C GLU A 366 -21.51 -7.35 7.14
N VAL A 367 -20.56 -6.50 7.59
CA VAL A 367 -19.27 -6.97 8.10
C VAL A 367 -19.46 -7.90 9.30
N HIS A 368 -20.26 -7.51 10.28
CA HIS A 368 -20.54 -8.33 11.45
C HIS A 368 -21.21 -9.66 11.09
N ALA A 369 -22.10 -9.69 10.09
CA ALA A 369 -22.69 -10.91 9.61
C ALA A 369 -21.66 -11.86 8.95
N LYS A 370 -20.59 -11.31 8.38
CA LYS A 370 -19.52 -12.05 7.68
C LYS A 370 -18.23 -12.17 8.51
N GLN A 371 -18.20 -11.74 9.76
CA GLN A 371 -16.98 -11.59 10.57
C GLN A 371 -16.10 -12.84 10.64
N ALA A 372 -16.70 -14.04 10.69
CA ALA A 372 -15.97 -15.32 10.75
C ALA A 372 -15.12 -15.61 9.48
N HIS A 373 -15.27 -14.81 8.45
CA HIS A 373 -14.59 -15.01 7.16
C HIS A 373 -13.51 -13.94 6.87
N PHE A 374 -13.26 -13.03 7.81
CA PHE A 374 -12.24 -12.00 7.70
C PHE A 374 -11.07 -12.21 8.67
N GLY A 375 -10.06 -11.35 8.61
CA GLY A 375 -8.91 -11.36 9.52
C GLY A 375 -7.76 -12.28 9.12
N GLN A 376 -7.88 -13.03 8.02
CA GLN A 376 -6.82 -13.92 7.55
C GLN A 376 -6.04 -13.28 6.39
N ALA A 377 -4.71 -13.47 6.41
CA ALA A 377 -3.88 -13.02 5.31
C ALA A 377 -4.18 -13.84 4.04
N PRO A 378 -4.29 -13.18 2.86
CA PRO A 378 -4.42 -13.88 1.60
C PRO A 378 -3.26 -14.82 1.30
N VAL A 379 -3.54 -15.93 0.64
CA VAL A 379 -2.51 -16.75 -0.03
C VAL A 379 -2.08 -16.07 -1.31
N ALA A 380 -0.85 -16.31 -1.76
CA ALA A 380 -0.30 -15.71 -2.95
C ALA A 380 0.56 -16.71 -3.74
N ASP A 381 0.35 -16.75 -5.06
CA ASP A 381 1.17 -17.53 -6.00
C ASP A 381 2.30 -16.68 -6.57
N VAL A 382 2.12 -15.36 -6.62
CA VAL A 382 3.06 -14.41 -7.24
C VAL A 382 3.49 -13.35 -6.23
N GLY A 383 4.80 -13.21 -6.03
CA GLY A 383 5.41 -12.09 -5.30
C GLY A 383 5.77 -10.95 -6.26
N LEU A 384 5.25 -9.77 -6.01
CA LEU A 384 5.58 -8.56 -6.76
C LEU A 384 6.68 -7.80 -6.00
N TYR A 385 7.87 -7.75 -6.58
CA TYR A 385 9.02 -7.10 -5.95
C TYR A 385 8.96 -5.58 -6.13
N PHE A 386 9.07 -4.85 -5.04
CA PHE A 386 9.14 -3.40 -5.01
C PHE A 386 10.50 -2.96 -4.46
N SER A 387 11.22 -2.14 -5.22
CA SER A 387 12.51 -1.57 -4.82
C SER A 387 12.37 -0.10 -4.48
N HIS A 388 12.45 0.26 -3.21
CA HIS A 388 12.55 1.64 -2.76
C HIS A 388 13.77 2.33 -3.36
N ARG A 389 14.88 1.61 -3.45
CA ARG A 389 16.11 2.16 -4.02
C ARG A 389 15.92 2.56 -5.48
N SER A 390 15.32 1.70 -6.30
CA SER A 390 15.01 2.04 -7.69
C SER A 390 14.02 3.20 -7.79
N ARG A 391 13.01 3.21 -6.95
CA ARG A 391 12.02 4.29 -6.87
C ARG A 391 12.68 5.63 -6.54
N ASP A 392 13.55 5.66 -5.53
CA ASP A 392 14.17 6.88 -5.03
C ASP A 392 15.30 7.40 -5.92
N TRP A 393 16.02 6.53 -6.61
CA TRP A 393 17.23 6.91 -7.35
C TRP A 393 17.05 6.88 -8.87
N VAL A 394 16.41 5.87 -9.44
CA VAL A 394 16.08 5.84 -10.89
C VAL A 394 14.82 6.64 -11.16
N GLY A 395 13.79 6.50 -10.33
CA GLY A 395 12.49 7.14 -10.48
C GLY A 395 12.37 8.53 -9.84
N ARG A 396 13.42 9.12 -9.27
CA ARG A 396 13.37 10.34 -8.45
C ARG A 396 12.68 11.54 -9.10
N GLU A 397 12.89 11.73 -10.39
CA GLU A 397 12.30 12.84 -11.15
C GLU A 397 10.84 12.57 -11.50
N GLN A 398 10.49 11.30 -11.71
CA GLN A 398 9.18 10.85 -12.14
C GLN A 398 8.79 9.53 -11.44
N PRO A 399 8.51 9.55 -10.14
CA PRO A 399 8.19 8.34 -9.38
C PRO A 399 7.01 7.55 -9.96
N GLY A 400 6.06 8.24 -10.59
CA GLY A 400 4.93 7.61 -11.28
C GLY A 400 5.33 6.65 -12.41
N GLU A 401 6.46 6.90 -13.06
CA GLU A 401 6.98 6.01 -14.11
C GLU A 401 7.54 4.70 -13.53
N TYR A 402 8.22 4.76 -12.39
CA TYR A 402 8.64 3.56 -11.68
C TYR A 402 7.42 2.79 -11.15
N PHE A 403 6.46 3.50 -10.55
CA PHE A 403 5.21 2.88 -10.09
C PHE A 403 4.43 2.22 -11.20
N ALA A 404 4.46 2.74 -12.43
CA ALA A 404 3.73 2.16 -13.54
C ALA A 404 4.07 0.69 -13.78
N SER A 405 5.34 0.30 -13.68
CA SER A 405 5.75 -1.12 -13.82
C SER A 405 5.20 -1.98 -12.68
N PHE A 406 5.37 -1.53 -11.44
CA PHE A 406 4.87 -2.25 -10.27
C PHE A 406 3.34 -2.36 -10.26
N GLN A 407 2.65 -1.25 -10.49
CA GLN A 407 1.18 -1.21 -10.57
C GLN A 407 0.64 -1.98 -11.77
N GLY A 408 1.35 -2.01 -12.89
CA GLY A 408 0.95 -2.76 -14.07
C GLY A 408 1.12 -4.27 -13.87
N ALA A 409 2.17 -4.72 -13.21
CA ALA A 409 2.30 -6.11 -12.79
C ALA A 409 1.14 -6.51 -11.84
N HIS A 410 0.84 -5.68 -10.85
CA HIS A 410 -0.31 -5.86 -9.96
C HIS A 410 -1.63 -5.95 -10.75
N LYS A 411 -1.89 -4.97 -11.63
CA LYS A 411 -3.10 -4.93 -12.48
C LYS A 411 -3.24 -6.19 -13.34
N ALA A 412 -2.12 -6.71 -13.86
CA ALA A 412 -2.14 -7.95 -14.65
C ALA A 412 -2.58 -9.14 -13.79
N MET A 413 -2.11 -9.26 -12.55
CA MET A 413 -2.50 -10.34 -11.63
C MET A 413 -3.96 -10.21 -11.21
N VAL A 414 -4.42 -9.03 -10.83
CA VAL A 414 -5.82 -8.79 -10.44
C VAL A 414 -6.79 -9.14 -11.58
N TYR A 415 -6.52 -8.69 -12.81
CA TYR A 415 -7.40 -8.96 -13.95
C TYR A 415 -7.37 -10.42 -14.43
N ALA A 416 -6.30 -11.14 -14.09
CA ALA A 416 -6.18 -12.57 -14.37
C ALA A 416 -6.64 -13.46 -13.20
N HIS A 417 -7.07 -12.85 -12.08
CA HIS A 417 -7.48 -13.51 -10.83
C HIS A 417 -6.39 -14.42 -10.27
N ILE A 418 -5.13 -14.08 -10.47
CA ILE A 418 -3.97 -14.79 -9.92
C ILE A 418 -3.69 -14.24 -8.53
N PRO A 419 -3.66 -15.07 -7.47
CA PRO A 419 -3.29 -14.64 -6.12
C PRO A 419 -1.88 -14.04 -6.09
N TRP A 420 -1.72 -12.89 -5.45
CA TRP A 420 -0.48 -12.12 -5.44
C TRP A 420 -0.20 -11.53 -4.05
N GLY A 421 1.07 -11.17 -3.83
CA GLY A 421 1.55 -10.46 -2.64
C GLY A 421 2.73 -9.55 -3.00
N VAL A 422 3.26 -8.83 -2.02
CA VAL A 422 4.35 -7.87 -2.20
C VAL A 422 5.62 -8.38 -1.52
N VAL A 423 6.76 -8.15 -2.16
CA VAL A 423 8.11 -8.37 -1.64
C VAL A 423 8.86 -7.04 -1.70
N LEU A 424 9.44 -6.61 -0.57
CA LEU A 424 10.14 -5.32 -0.48
C LEU A 424 11.65 -5.52 -0.41
N ASP A 425 12.42 -4.70 -1.15
CA ASP A 425 13.89 -4.72 -1.13
C ASP A 425 14.47 -4.52 0.28
N GLU A 426 13.79 -3.77 1.14
CA GLU A 426 14.29 -3.42 2.46
C GLU A 426 14.27 -4.59 3.46
N ASN A 427 13.40 -5.59 3.27
CA ASN A 427 13.28 -6.73 4.19
C ASN A 427 13.18 -8.10 3.50
N VAL A 428 13.49 -8.18 2.20
CA VAL A 428 13.53 -9.44 1.47
C VAL A 428 14.55 -10.40 2.08
N ASN A 429 14.14 -11.65 2.22
CA ASN A 429 14.97 -12.73 2.72
C ASN A 429 14.52 -14.06 2.12
N ALA A 430 15.28 -15.13 2.40
CA ALA A 430 15.00 -16.46 1.83
C ALA A 430 13.62 -17.01 2.24
N GLU A 431 13.16 -16.76 3.45
CA GLU A 431 11.83 -17.20 3.94
C GLU A 431 10.72 -16.48 3.19
N THR A 432 10.85 -15.16 3.03
CA THR A 432 9.89 -14.35 2.28
C THR A 432 9.74 -14.84 0.84
N LEU A 433 10.87 -15.09 0.15
CA LEU A 433 10.85 -15.57 -1.24
C LEU A 433 10.23 -16.96 -1.38
N GLN A 434 10.48 -17.87 -0.44
CA GLN A 434 9.93 -19.23 -0.48
C GLN A 434 8.41 -19.30 -0.36
N ARG A 435 7.76 -18.23 0.08
CA ARG A 435 6.29 -18.14 0.14
C ARG A 435 5.64 -18.04 -1.24
N PHE A 436 6.41 -17.66 -2.26
CA PHE A 436 5.90 -17.42 -3.61
C PHE A 436 6.48 -18.44 -4.60
N PRO A 437 5.65 -19.19 -5.32
CA PRO A 437 6.08 -20.03 -6.45
C PRO A 437 6.76 -19.23 -7.56
N VAL A 438 6.28 -17.99 -7.81
CA VAL A 438 6.80 -17.08 -8.83
C VAL A 438 7.09 -15.71 -8.21
N VAL A 439 8.22 -15.11 -8.53
CA VAL A 439 8.53 -13.71 -8.17
C VAL A 439 8.72 -12.90 -9.45
N ILE A 440 8.12 -11.71 -9.51
CA ILE A 440 8.27 -10.76 -10.63
C ILE A 440 9.12 -9.58 -10.16
N LEU A 441 10.16 -9.22 -10.92
CA LEU A 441 10.98 -8.02 -10.77
C LEU A 441 10.54 -6.96 -11.81
N PRO A 442 9.56 -6.08 -11.49
CA PRO A 442 9.00 -5.16 -12.46
C PRO A 442 9.89 -3.92 -12.60
N ASN A 443 10.77 -3.90 -13.61
CA ASN A 443 11.74 -2.83 -13.82
C ASN A 443 12.54 -2.43 -12.56
N ALA A 444 12.94 -3.41 -11.77
CA ALA A 444 13.71 -3.20 -10.55
C ALA A 444 15.16 -2.81 -10.91
N GLY A 445 15.36 -1.57 -11.34
CA GLY A 445 16.59 -1.09 -11.97
C GLY A 445 17.85 -1.26 -11.13
N ILE A 446 17.73 -1.04 -9.81
CA ILE A 446 18.83 -1.19 -8.85
C ILE A 446 18.59 -2.44 -8.00
N LEU A 447 19.56 -3.32 -7.97
CA LEU A 447 19.60 -4.47 -7.08
C LEU A 447 20.94 -4.50 -6.35
N ARG A 448 20.92 -4.77 -5.05
CA ARG A 448 22.12 -4.99 -4.25
C ARG A 448 22.67 -6.40 -4.49
N ALA A 449 23.96 -6.60 -4.28
CA ALA A 449 24.58 -7.91 -4.45
C ALA A 449 23.89 -9.00 -3.61
N GLU A 450 23.54 -8.67 -2.37
CA GLU A 450 22.85 -9.59 -1.45
C GLU A 450 21.47 -10.01 -1.97
N GLU A 451 20.77 -9.11 -2.68
CA GLU A 451 19.48 -9.42 -3.30
C GLU A 451 19.64 -10.34 -4.51
N VAL A 452 20.67 -10.09 -5.33
CA VAL A 452 21.01 -10.98 -6.46
C VAL A 452 21.35 -12.38 -5.95
N ASP A 453 22.12 -12.51 -4.87
CA ASP A 453 22.43 -13.78 -4.22
C ASP A 453 21.17 -14.48 -3.69
N LEU A 454 20.25 -13.74 -3.08
CA LEU A 454 18.95 -14.26 -2.59
C LEU A 454 18.10 -14.79 -3.75
N PHE A 455 17.98 -14.04 -4.85
CA PHE A 455 17.23 -14.48 -6.03
C PHE A 455 17.89 -15.70 -6.69
N SER A 456 19.22 -15.73 -6.76
CA SER A 456 19.95 -16.87 -7.29
C SER A 456 19.68 -18.13 -6.47
N ALA A 457 19.82 -18.04 -5.15
CA ALA A 457 19.54 -19.16 -4.25
C ALA A 457 18.06 -19.60 -4.27
N TYR A 458 17.14 -18.67 -4.48
CA TYR A 458 15.71 -18.96 -4.62
C TYR A 458 15.45 -19.77 -5.91
N VAL A 459 16.00 -19.34 -7.04
CA VAL A 459 15.82 -20.01 -8.33
C VAL A 459 16.52 -21.38 -8.31
N GLU A 460 17.77 -21.48 -7.82
CA GLU A 460 18.49 -22.76 -7.72
C GLU A 460 17.70 -23.84 -6.97
N LYS A 461 16.90 -23.45 -5.97
CA LYS A 461 16.04 -24.35 -5.18
C LYS A 461 14.73 -24.72 -5.85
N GLY A 462 14.40 -24.12 -6.99
CA GLY A 462 13.19 -24.41 -7.77
C GLY A 462 12.19 -23.27 -7.88
N GLY A 463 12.49 -22.10 -7.28
CA GLY A 463 11.70 -20.87 -7.46
C GLY A 463 11.70 -20.42 -8.92
N LYS A 464 10.70 -19.65 -9.30
CA LYS A 464 10.54 -19.12 -10.66
C LYS A 464 10.64 -17.60 -10.64
N LEU A 465 11.45 -17.04 -11.54
CA LEU A 465 11.69 -15.60 -11.60
C LEU A 465 11.24 -15.03 -12.94
N ILE A 466 10.50 -13.94 -12.91
CA ILE A 466 10.18 -13.13 -14.08
C ILE A 466 10.89 -11.78 -13.93
N ILE A 467 11.69 -11.42 -14.94
CA ILE A 467 12.44 -10.18 -15.00
C ILE A 467 11.89 -9.34 -16.14
N THR A 468 11.68 -8.03 -15.93
CA THR A 468 11.19 -7.15 -16.99
C THR A 468 12.10 -5.94 -17.21
N GLY A 469 12.17 -5.47 -18.43
CA GLY A 469 12.78 -4.22 -18.83
C GLY A 469 14.23 -4.04 -18.36
N LEU A 470 14.48 -2.98 -17.62
CA LEU A 470 15.82 -2.57 -17.17
C LEU A 470 16.18 -3.04 -15.76
N SER A 471 15.59 -4.15 -15.28
CA SER A 471 15.94 -4.70 -13.95
C SER A 471 17.42 -5.04 -13.85
N GLY A 472 18.06 -4.53 -12.77
CA GLY A 472 19.49 -4.74 -12.51
C GLY A 472 20.44 -3.95 -13.42
N CYS A 473 19.95 -3.01 -14.25
CA CYS A 473 20.77 -2.29 -15.21
C CYS A 473 21.36 -0.97 -14.69
N TYR A 474 21.12 -0.63 -13.42
CA TYR A 474 21.61 0.60 -12.81
C TYR A 474 22.45 0.31 -11.58
N ASP A 475 23.45 1.16 -11.35
CA ASP A 475 24.21 1.16 -10.10
C ASP A 475 23.39 1.71 -8.93
N ARG A 476 23.97 1.68 -7.71
CA ARG A 476 23.28 2.13 -6.49
C ARG A 476 22.87 3.60 -6.48
N MET A 477 23.43 4.41 -7.38
CA MET A 477 23.14 5.85 -7.53
C MET A 477 22.15 6.15 -8.68
N GLY A 478 21.62 5.10 -9.31
CA GLY A 478 20.69 5.24 -10.44
C GLY A 478 21.38 5.64 -11.76
N VAL A 479 22.68 5.37 -11.87
CA VAL A 479 23.43 5.55 -13.12
C VAL A 479 23.45 4.26 -13.91
N PRO A 480 23.23 4.26 -15.24
CA PRO A 480 23.33 3.05 -16.05
C PRO A 480 24.69 2.35 -15.87
N ALA A 481 24.67 1.08 -15.49
CA ALA A 481 25.88 0.31 -15.16
C ALA A 481 26.61 -0.23 -16.39
N GLY A 482 25.97 -0.25 -17.55
CA GLY A 482 26.52 -0.85 -18.78
C GLY A 482 26.42 -2.38 -18.85
N ASN A 483 25.97 -3.03 -17.79
CA ASN A 483 25.66 -4.45 -17.69
C ASN A 483 24.42 -4.64 -16.79
N SER A 484 23.85 -5.83 -16.76
CA SER A 484 22.82 -6.17 -15.77
C SER A 484 23.43 -6.97 -14.62
N ALA A 485 23.08 -6.62 -13.39
CA ALA A 485 23.44 -7.42 -12.21
C ALA A 485 22.86 -8.85 -12.26
N LEU A 486 21.89 -9.10 -13.14
CA LEU A 486 21.17 -10.37 -13.28
C LEU A 486 21.63 -11.22 -14.47
N GLU A 487 22.71 -10.87 -15.20
CA GLU A 487 23.15 -11.57 -16.42
C GLU A 487 23.29 -13.08 -16.22
N ALA A 488 23.86 -13.52 -15.11
CA ALA A 488 23.98 -14.94 -14.78
C ALA A 488 22.65 -15.67 -14.64
N LEU A 489 21.64 -15.01 -14.06
CA LEU A 489 20.27 -15.53 -13.92
C LEU A 489 19.54 -15.49 -15.27
N ILE A 490 19.68 -14.39 -16.00
CA ILE A 490 19.09 -14.22 -17.34
C ILE A 490 19.66 -15.23 -18.33
N GLY A 491 20.94 -15.57 -18.20
CA GLY A 491 21.67 -16.39 -19.16
C GLY A 491 21.97 -15.66 -20.47
N ALA A 492 22.19 -14.35 -20.40
CA ALA A 492 22.47 -13.46 -21.52
C ALA A 492 23.19 -12.21 -21.04
N GLN A 493 23.95 -11.58 -21.94
CA GLN A 493 24.66 -10.32 -21.69
C GLN A 493 23.83 -9.13 -22.15
N LEU A 494 23.83 -8.04 -21.37
CA LEU A 494 23.22 -6.77 -21.77
C LEU A 494 24.09 -6.12 -22.86
N VAL A 495 23.48 -5.84 -24.01
CA VAL A 495 24.12 -5.14 -25.14
C VAL A 495 23.78 -3.66 -25.12
N GLU A 496 22.52 -3.32 -24.90
CA GLU A 496 22.02 -1.94 -24.93
C GLU A 496 20.80 -1.78 -24.03
N ALA A 497 20.78 -0.74 -23.21
CA ALA A 497 19.60 -0.31 -22.48
C ALA A 497 18.80 0.68 -23.34
N LEU A 498 17.50 0.46 -23.52
CA LEU A 498 16.58 1.29 -24.28
C LEU A 498 15.62 2.02 -23.34
N PRO A 499 15.97 3.23 -22.85
CA PRO A 499 15.07 3.99 -21.98
C PRO A 499 13.86 4.58 -22.76
N ALA A 500 13.93 4.66 -24.09
CA ALA A 500 12.82 5.04 -24.92
C ALA A 500 11.66 4.04 -24.79
N LYS A 501 10.41 4.56 -24.72
CA LYS A 501 9.27 3.78 -24.28
C LYS A 501 8.46 3.14 -25.44
N ASP A 502 8.77 3.43 -26.69
CA ASP A 502 8.05 2.87 -27.84
C ASP A 502 8.79 1.64 -28.36
N ASN A 503 8.64 0.52 -27.69
CA ASN A 503 9.24 -0.75 -28.07
C ASN A 503 8.16 -1.71 -28.57
N TRP A 504 8.50 -2.56 -29.54
CA TRP A 504 7.58 -3.49 -30.17
C TRP A 504 8.03 -4.94 -29.96
N VAL A 505 7.09 -5.83 -29.81
CA VAL A 505 7.34 -7.26 -29.65
C VAL A 505 6.61 -8.02 -30.73
N ARG A 506 7.30 -8.98 -31.36
CA ARG A 506 6.74 -9.94 -32.29
C ARG A 506 6.96 -11.37 -31.79
N LEU A 507 5.87 -12.12 -31.59
CA LEU A 507 5.93 -13.49 -31.17
C LEU A 507 6.03 -14.41 -32.39
N SER A 508 6.75 -15.52 -32.25
CA SER A 508 6.87 -16.57 -33.25
C SER A 508 5.91 -17.72 -32.97
N GLY A 509 5.42 -18.37 -34.01
CA GLY A 509 4.63 -19.60 -33.92
C GLY A 509 5.40 -20.79 -33.30
N GLU A 510 6.73 -20.72 -33.25
CA GLU A 510 7.61 -21.75 -32.65
C GLU A 510 7.70 -21.65 -31.12
N MET A 511 7.28 -20.51 -30.54
CA MET A 511 7.25 -20.36 -29.09
C MET A 511 6.29 -21.35 -28.43
N PRO A 512 6.56 -21.79 -27.17
CA PRO A 512 5.61 -22.60 -26.41
C PRO A 512 4.20 -22.00 -26.42
N GLU A 513 3.21 -22.82 -26.73
CA GLU A 513 1.80 -22.37 -26.87
C GLU A 513 1.31 -21.59 -25.66
N PRO A 514 1.57 -22.03 -24.41
CA PRO A 514 1.11 -21.30 -23.21
C PRO A 514 1.64 -19.86 -23.13
N LEU A 515 2.85 -19.59 -23.62
CA LEU A 515 3.44 -18.23 -23.59
C LEU A 515 2.79 -17.29 -24.61
N ARG A 516 2.28 -17.81 -25.71
CA ARG A 516 1.62 -17.02 -26.77
C ARG A 516 0.11 -17.13 -26.80
N ALA A 517 -0.48 -17.82 -25.85
CA ALA A 517 -1.92 -18.06 -25.80
C ALA A 517 -2.74 -16.77 -25.93
N SER A 518 -3.66 -16.73 -26.90
CA SER A 518 -4.52 -15.59 -27.21
C SER A 518 -3.78 -14.30 -27.59
N ILE A 519 -2.55 -14.39 -28.07
CA ILE A 519 -1.74 -13.28 -28.62
C ILE A 519 -1.44 -13.60 -30.08
N PRO A 520 -1.64 -12.66 -31.02
CA PRO A 520 -1.28 -12.86 -32.42
C PRO A 520 0.22 -13.17 -32.58
N VAL A 521 0.54 -14.14 -33.45
CA VAL A 521 1.92 -14.43 -33.84
C VAL A 521 2.25 -13.74 -35.18
N ASP A 522 3.52 -13.51 -35.42
CA ASP A 522 4.05 -12.88 -36.63
C ASP A 522 3.52 -11.46 -36.89
N TRP A 523 2.89 -10.84 -35.91
CA TRP A 523 2.40 -9.48 -35.94
C TRP A 523 2.97 -8.65 -34.76
N PRO A 524 3.77 -7.60 -35.04
CA PRO A 524 4.32 -6.76 -34.01
C PRO A 524 3.24 -5.99 -33.26
N PHE A 525 3.30 -5.99 -31.94
CA PHE A 525 2.45 -5.16 -31.08
C PHE A 525 3.29 -4.30 -30.15
N LEU A 526 2.77 -3.13 -29.80
CA LEU A 526 3.46 -2.18 -28.92
C LEU A 526 3.50 -2.72 -27.49
N VAL A 527 4.69 -2.76 -26.92
CA VAL A 527 4.90 -2.93 -25.48
C VAL A 527 5.51 -1.63 -24.96
N LYS A 528 4.64 -0.69 -24.58
CA LYS A 528 5.06 0.62 -24.06
C LYS A 528 5.91 0.44 -22.80
N GLY A 529 7.05 1.09 -22.73
CA GLY A 529 7.95 1.03 -21.59
C GLY A 529 9.42 0.86 -22.00
N PRO A 530 10.36 0.99 -21.06
CA PRO A 530 11.78 0.79 -21.33
C PRO A 530 12.05 -0.68 -21.71
N ALA A 531 13.15 -0.91 -22.43
CA ALA A 531 13.56 -2.25 -22.85
C ALA A 531 15.08 -2.43 -22.77
N ALA A 532 15.54 -3.67 -22.81
CA ALA A 532 16.93 -4.06 -22.86
C ALA A 532 17.20 -4.99 -24.05
N VAL A 533 18.29 -4.75 -24.77
CA VAL A 533 18.75 -5.64 -25.81
C VAL A 533 19.76 -6.61 -25.22
N TYR A 534 19.53 -7.91 -25.40
CA TYR A 534 20.39 -8.95 -24.85
C TYR A 534 21.00 -9.80 -25.96
N GLU A 535 22.24 -10.24 -25.75
CA GLU A 535 22.88 -11.29 -26.49
C GLU A 535 22.82 -12.61 -25.68
N PRO A 536 22.07 -13.62 -26.15
CA PRO A 536 21.89 -14.88 -25.43
C PRO A 536 23.20 -15.65 -25.29
N ASP A 537 23.46 -16.23 -24.09
CA ASP A 537 24.55 -17.15 -23.81
C ASP A 537 23.99 -18.57 -23.54
N THR A 538 23.38 -18.77 -22.36
CA THR A 538 22.74 -20.04 -21.97
C THR A 538 21.22 -20.03 -22.15
N ALA A 539 20.61 -18.86 -22.24
CA ALA A 539 19.18 -18.72 -22.37
C ALA A 539 18.68 -19.07 -23.77
N GLN A 540 17.50 -19.67 -23.83
CA GLN A 540 16.75 -19.82 -25.09
C GLN A 540 16.11 -18.48 -25.47
N ALA A 541 16.44 -17.98 -26.65
CA ALA A 541 15.83 -16.79 -27.24
C ALA A 541 14.45 -17.09 -27.85
N LEU A 542 13.45 -16.25 -27.55
CA LEU A 542 12.08 -16.41 -28.00
C LEU A 542 11.52 -15.08 -28.52
N GLY A 543 10.90 -15.10 -29.71
CA GLY A 543 10.33 -13.90 -30.32
C GLY A 543 11.36 -12.83 -30.64
N GLU A 544 10.91 -11.65 -31.01
CA GLU A 544 11.76 -10.55 -31.45
C GLU A 544 11.38 -9.24 -30.80
N LEU A 545 12.35 -8.49 -30.32
CA LEU A 545 12.25 -7.10 -29.91
C LEU A 545 12.59 -6.21 -31.10
N LEU A 546 11.72 -5.24 -31.39
CA LEU A 546 11.90 -4.28 -32.47
C LEU A 546 11.88 -2.85 -31.91
N LYS A 547 12.80 -2.03 -32.39
CA LYS A 547 12.78 -0.57 -32.19
C LYS A 547 11.75 0.06 -33.12
N PRO A 548 11.25 1.26 -32.78
CA PRO A 548 10.45 2.04 -33.73
C PRO A 548 11.33 2.55 -34.88
N TYR A 549 10.73 2.72 -36.05
CA TYR A 549 11.39 3.27 -37.23
C TYR A 549 12.17 4.57 -36.95
N ARG A 550 11.61 5.41 -36.07
CA ARG A 550 12.28 6.58 -35.48
C ARG A 550 11.62 6.91 -34.15
N THR A 551 12.38 7.54 -33.26
CA THR A 551 11.80 8.09 -32.03
C THR A 551 10.76 9.14 -32.35
N THR A 552 9.66 9.13 -31.61
CA THR A 552 8.59 10.13 -31.72
C THR A 552 9.17 11.50 -31.38
N ARG A 553 8.89 12.49 -32.21
CA ARG A 553 9.16 13.88 -31.88
C ARG A 553 7.89 14.56 -31.44
N GLN A 554 7.95 15.26 -30.32
CA GLN A 554 6.95 16.26 -29.99
C GLN A 554 6.87 17.30 -31.12
N LYS A 555 5.65 17.58 -31.55
CA LYS A 555 5.43 18.72 -32.45
C LYS A 555 5.73 19.99 -31.66
N GLU A 556 6.65 20.82 -32.15
CA GLU A 556 7.07 22.07 -31.53
C GLU A 556 5.85 22.88 -31.05
N GLY A 557 5.81 23.21 -29.76
CA GLY A 557 4.71 23.97 -29.14
C GLY A 557 3.47 23.15 -28.71
N LYS A 558 3.50 21.81 -28.76
CA LYS A 558 2.44 20.94 -28.21
C LYS A 558 3.03 19.98 -27.20
N GLU A 559 2.87 20.26 -25.93
CA GLU A 559 3.20 19.32 -24.86
C GLU A 559 2.25 18.10 -24.93
N GLY A 560 2.81 16.92 -24.71
CA GLY A 560 2.04 15.71 -24.35
C GLY A 560 1.47 14.85 -25.48
N THR A 561 1.87 15.02 -26.76
CA THR A 561 1.42 14.13 -27.84
C THR A 561 2.58 13.37 -28.49
N GLU A 562 3.05 12.33 -27.81
CA GLU A 562 3.95 11.35 -28.41
C GLU A 562 3.12 10.23 -29.04
N TRP A 563 3.29 10.02 -30.34
CA TRP A 563 2.62 8.94 -31.07
C TRP A 563 3.64 7.82 -31.34
N PRO A 564 3.37 6.57 -30.95
CA PRO A 564 4.25 5.46 -31.29
C PRO A 564 4.45 5.38 -32.81
N MET A 565 5.70 5.31 -33.24
CA MET A 565 6.04 5.05 -34.63
C MET A 565 5.96 3.56 -34.93
N SER A 566 5.74 3.20 -36.20
CA SER A 566 5.72 1.80 -36.64
C SER A 566 7.02 1.07 -36.29
N PRO A 567 6.93 -0.26 -36.03
CA PRO A 567 8.13 -1.06 -35.77
C PRO A 567 9.04 -1.10 -37.00
N ASP A 568 10.32 -1.20 -36.74
CA ASP A 568 11.38 -1.35 -37.72
C ASP A 568 12.07 -2.74 -37.58
N THR A 569 13.37 -2.78 -37.73
CA THR A 569 14.16 -4.00 -37.71
C THR A 569 14.24 -4.62 -36.31
N PRO A 570 14.22 -5.95 -36.19
CA PRO A 570 14.54 -6.63 -34.94
C PRO A 570 15.94 -6.28 -34.45
N VAL A 571 16.06 -6.10 -33.11
CA VAL A 571 17.33 -5.74 -32.46
C VAL A 571 17.78 -6.78 -31.43
N GLY A 572 16.93 -7.75 -31.10
CA GLY A 572 17.26 -8.82 -30.17
C GLY A 572 16.05 -9.72 -29.89
N PRO A 573 16.17 -10.70 -28.99
CA PRO A 573 15.05 -11.52 -28.56
C PRO A 573 14.04 -10.70 -27.76
N ALA A 574 12.74 -11.04 -27.87
CA ALA A 574 11.70 -10.46 -27.03
C ALA A 574 11.70 -11.05 -25.62
N LEU A 575 11.95 -12.37 -25.54
CA LEU A 575 11.98 -13.12 -24.29
C LEU A 575 13.21 -14.02 -24.24
N LEU A 576 13.68 -14.29 -23.05
CA LEU A 576 14.77 -15.22 -22.74
C LEU A 576 14.28 -16.20 -21.68
N LEU A 577 14.44 -17.49 -21.92
CA LEU A 577 14.12 -18.53 -20.95
C LEU A 577 15.40 -19.26 -20.56
N ASN A 578 15.77 -19.21 -19.28
CA ASN A 578 16.98 -19.80 -18.74
C ASN A 578 16.66 -20.78 -17.61
N GLN A 579 17.30 -21.94 -17.62
CA GLN A 579 17.22 -22.93 -16.55
C GLN A 579 18.37 -22.71 -15.58
N VAL A 580 18.08 -22.45 -14.30
CA VAL A 580 19.10 -22.26 -13.25
C VAL A 580 18.81 -23.22 -12.10
N GLY A 581 19.68 -24.20 -11.91
CA GLY A 581 19.44 -25.25 -10.91
C GLY A 581 18.14 -26.00 -11.16
N LYS A 582 17.22 -25.95 -10.20
CA LYS A 582 15.88 -26.55 -10.30
C LYS A 582 14.80 -25.57 -10.76
N GLY A 583 15.13 -24.28 -10.84
CA GLY A 583 14.20 -23.22 -11.19
C GLY A 583 14.37 -22.70 -12.60
N GLU A 584 13.53 -21.78 -12.99
CA GLU A 584 13.52 -21.16 -14.31
C GLU A 584 13.42 -19.63 -14.18
N VAL A 585 14.12 -18.94 -15.06
CA VAL A 585 14.07 -17.48 -15.20
C VAL A 585 13.52 -17.15 -16.57
N LEU A 586 12.45 -16.37 -16.60
CA LEU A 586 11.89 -15.83 -17.83
C LEU A 586 12.09 -14.32 -17.83
N THR A 587 12.86 -13.83 -18.79
CA THR A 587 13.18 -12.41 -18.93
C THR A 587 12.47 -11.82 -20.11
N PHE A 588 11.71 -10.75 -19.90
CA PHE A 588 11.20 -9.91 -20.96
C PHE A 588 12.21 -8.81 -21.28
N ALA A 589 12.62 -8.72 -22.53
CA ALA A 589 13.45 -7.62 -23.01
C ALA A 589 12.72 -6.28 -22.92
N ALA A 590 11.40 -6.26 -23.19
CA ALA A 590 10.53 -5.12 -22.98
C ALA A 590 9.86 -5.14 -21.59
N SER A 591 8.96 -4.17 -21.30
CA SER A 591 8.27 -3.99 -20.02
C SER A 591 6.75 -4.19 -20.16
N PRO A 592 6.25 -5.45 -20.26
CA PRO A 592 4.81 -5.70 -20.38
C PRO A 592 4.02 -5.25 -19.14
N ASP A 593 4.66 -5.18 -17.97
CA ASP A 593 4.17 -4.59 -16.74
C ASP A 593 3.93 -3.08 -16.91
N TYR A 594 4.94 -2.31 -17.29
CA TYR A 594 4.79 -0.88 -17.59
C TYR A 594 3.69 -0.63 -18.63
N ALA A 595 3.71 -1.38 -19.74
CA ALA A 595 2.70 -1.28 -20.80
C ALA A 595 1.28 -1.47 -20.27
N THR A 596 1.07 -2.38 -19.32
CA THR A 596 -0.24 -2.66 -18.70
C THR A 596 -0.82 -1.47 -17.93
N ALA A 597 0.04 -0.60 -17.36
CA ALA A 597 -0.37 0.61 -16.63
C ALA A 597 -0.32 1.88 -17.48
N SER A 598 0.27 1.84 -18.68
CA SER A 598 0.44 3.01 -19.55
C SER A 598 -0.86 3.42 -20.26
N GLU A 599 -0.82 4.56 -20.93
CA GLU A 599 -1.91 5.04 -21.78
C GLU A 599 -2.15 4.14 -23.02
N HIS A 600 -1.16 3.33 -23.39
CA HIS A 600 -1.27 2.30 -24.44
C HIS A 600 -1.38 0.89 -23.83
N ALA A 601 -2.28 0.73 -22.86
CA ALA A 601 -2.49 -0.52 -22.13
C ALA A 601 -3.22 -1.57 -22.98
N ILE A 602 -2.59 -2.00 -24.09
CA ILE A 602 -3.17 -3.04 -24.95
C ILE A 602 -3.20 -4.39 -24.25
N VAL A 603 -4.19 -5.19 -24.58
CA VAL A 603 -4.46 -6.46 -23.90
C VAL A 603 -3.36 -7.50 -24.10
N GLU A 604 -2.67 -7.46 -25.23
CA GLU A 604 -1.58 -8.37 -25.60
C GLU A 604 -0.40 -8.25 -24.63
N ALA A 605 0.00 -7.04 -24.25
CA ALA A 605 1.07 -6.81 -23.29
C ALA A 605 0.72 -7.42 -21.92
N ARG A 606 -0.49 -7.21 -21.44
CA ARG A 606 -0.97 -7.80 -20.20
C ARG A 606 -1.03 -9.34 -20.28
N ARG A 607 -1.57 -9.89 -21.38
CA ARG A 607 -1.63 -11.34 -21.59
C ARG A 607 -0.26 -11.97 -21.61
N LEU A 608 0.73 -11.30 -22.21
CA LEU A 608 2.08 -11.80 -22.27
C LEU A 608 2.66 -12.03 -20.87
N LEU A 609 2.48 -11.08 -19.94
CA LEU A 609 2.92 -11.24 -18.54
C LEU A 609 2.13 -12.34 -17.81
N VAL A 610 0.82 -12.39 -17.98
CA VAL A 610 -0.05 -13.42 -17.37
C VAL A 610 0.31 -14.81 -17.89
N ASN A 611 0.56 -14.94 -19.19
CA ASN A 611 0.95 -16.21 -19.81
C ASN A 611 2.29 -16.71 -19.28
N ALA A 612 3.24 -15.81 -19.01
CA ALA A 612 4.52 -16.16 -18.38
C ALA A 612 4.33 -16.76 -16.98
N VAL A 613 3.46 -16.15 -16.17
CA VAL A 613 3.15 -16.69 -14.83
C VAL A 613 2.52 -18.09 -14.96
N ARG A 614 1.54 -18.26 -15.84
CA ARG A 614 0.86 -19.55 -16.05
C ARG A 614 1.78 -20.61 -16.63
N TYR A 615 2.73 -20.24 -17.47
CA TYR A 615 3.73 -21.14 -18.01
C TYR A 615 4.68 -21.66 -16.91
N LEU A 616 5.17 -20.74 -16.06
CA LEU A 616 6.08 -21.08 -14.96
C LEU A 616 5.38 -21.76 -13.78
N HIS A 617 4.10 -21.53 -13.59
CA HIS A 617 3.27 -22.09 -12.52
C HIS A 617 1.93 -22.65 -13.06
N PRO A 618 1.98 -23.78 -13.81
CA PRO A 618 0.81 -24.30 -14.52
C PRO A 618 -0.24 -24.97 -13.63
N ASN A 619 0.10 -25.34 -12.39
CA ASN A 619 -0.76 -26.08 -11.49
C ASN A 619 -0.94 -25.35 -10.14
N PRO A 620 -1.58 -24.16 -10.11
CA PRO A 620 -1.86 -23.46 -8.86
C PRO A 620 -2.86 -24.27 -8.01
N ARG A 621 -2.88 -24.00 -6.70
CA ARG A 621 -3.88 -24.61 -5.79
C ARG A 621 -5.31 -24.25 -6.18
N VAL A 622 -5.50 -22.99 -6.63
CA VAL A 622 -6.78 -22.45 -7.06
C VAL A 622 -6.56 -21.59 -8.30
N GLN A 623 -7.35 -21.87 -9.33
CA GLN A 623 -7.43 -21.04 -10.53
C GLN A 623 -8.84 -20.45 -10.63
N ILE A 624 -8.94 -19.13 -10.76
CA ILE A 624 -10.21 -18.43 -10.83
C ILE A 624 -10.34 -17.79 -12.21
N THR A 625 -11.51 -17.94 -12.80
CA THR A 625 -11.91 -17.27 -14.05
C THR A 625 -13.20 -16.51 -13.80
N ALA A 626 -13.15 -15.18 -13.98
CA ALA A 626 -14.28 -14.29 -13.81
C ALA A 626 -14.15 -13.08 -14.74
N PRO A 627 -15.17 -12.22 -14.88
CA PRO A 627 -15.03 -10.93 -15.56
C PRO A 627 -13.92 -10.09 -14.92
N VAL A 628 -13.22 -9.28 -15.71
CA VAL A 628 -12.15 -8.36 -15.20
C VAL A 628 -12.64 -7.35 -14.18
N THR A 629 -13.95 -7.16 -14.08
CA THR A 629 -14.64 -6.33 -13.10
C THR A 629 -14.92 -7.05 -11.78
N VAL A 630 -14.50 -8.29 -11.64
CA VAL A 630 -14.58 -9.06 -10.39
C VAL A 630 -13.18 -9.27 -9.88
N GLN A 631 -12.86 -8.76 -8.70
CA GLN A 631 -11.61 -9.08 -8.01
C GLN A 631 -11.78 -10.35 -7.19
N ALA A 632 -10.74 -11.14 -7.08
CA ALA A 632 -10.74 -12.36 -6.29
C ALA A 632 -9.62 -12.31 -5.25
N VAL A 633 -9.96 -12.65 -4.01
CA VAL A 633 -9.00 -12.80 -2.90
C VAL A 633 -9.19 -14.19 -2.30
N VAL A 634 -8.10 -14.90 -2.13
CA VAL A 634 -8.12 -16.25 -1.57
C VAL A 634 -7.40 -16.26 -0.23
N SER A 635 -8.04 -16.77 0.81
CA SER A 635 -7.40 -17.03 2.10
C SER A 635 -7.55 -18.52 2.49
N ASP A 636 -6.57 -19.01 3.25
CA ASP A 636 -6.52 -20.41 3.68
C ASP A 636 -6.54 -20.49 5.21
N ASP A 637 -7.53 -21.14 5.72
CA ASP A 637 -7.63 -21.51 7.13
C ASP A 637 -7.25 -23.00 7.28
N SER A 638 -5.99 -23.23 7.60
CA SER A 638 -5.47 -24.60 7.75
C SER A 638 -6.04 -25.35 8.95
N GLU A 639 -6.53 -24.66 9.99
CA GLU A 639 -7.14 -25.27 11.17
C GLU A 639 -8.50 -25.87 10.84
N THR A 640 -9.34 -25.11 10.16
CA THR A 640 -10.65 -25.56 9.69
C THR A 640 -10.59 -26.28 8.35
N ARG A 641 -9.43 -26.32 7.70
CA ARG A 641 -9.21 -26.85 6.34
C ARG A 641 -10.19 -26.26 5.34
N THR A 642 -10.24 -24.93 5.33
CA THR A 642 -11.19 -24.19 4.49
C THR A 642 -10.45 -23.11 3.68
N LEU A 643 -10.53 -23.20 2.36
CA LEU A 643 -10.20 -22.06 1.50
C LEU A 643 -11.42 -21.16 1.37
N ARG A 644 -11.21 -19.86 1.58
CA ARG A 644 -12.20 -18.82 1.35
C ARG A 644 -11.84 -18.07 0.08
N VAL A 645 -12.76 -18.02 -0.86
CA VAL A 645 -12.62 -17.24 -2.09
C VAL A 645 -13.62 -16.10 -2.02
N HIS A 646 -13.10 -14.89 -1.78
CA HIS A 646 -13.88 -13.67 -1.84
C HIS A 646 -13.92 -13.18 -3.29
N LEU A 647 -15.12 -12.96 -3.80
CA LEU A 647 -15.38 -12.39 -5.11
C LEU A 647 -16.01 -11.02 -4.93
N LEU A 648 -15.36 -9.98 -5.44
CA LEU A 648 -15.73 -8.58 -5.23
C LEU A 648 -16.01 -7.94 -6.58
N SER A 649 -17.29 -7.76 -6.89
CA SER A 649 -17.73 -7.23 -8.18
C SER A 649 -17.61 -5.70 -8.21
N TYR A 650 -16.86 -5.21 -9.17
CA TYR A 650 -16.57 -3.82 -9.40
C TYR A 650 -17.39 -3.28 -10.59
N ASN A 651 -18.59 -2.78 -10.30
CA ASN A 651 -19.45 -2.17 -11.32
C ASN A 651 -19.37 -0.64 -11.18
N SER A 652 -18.58 0.01 -12.03
CA SER A 652 -18.42 1.46 -12.02
C SER A 652 -18.60 2.01 -13.43
N PRO A 653 -19.51 2.98 -13.63
CA PRO A 653 -19.66 3.63 -14.91
C PRO A 653 -18.38 4.40 -15.26
N PRO A 654 -17.99 4.46 -16.55
CA PRO A 654 -16.83 5.21 -16.96
C PRO A 654 -17.02 6.71 -16.70
N GLN A 655 -16.01 7.36 -16.15
CA GLN A 655 -15.99 8.81 -16.06
C GLN A 655 -15.63 9.44 -17.40
N THR A 656 -16.49 10.32 -17.88
CA THR A 656 -16.33 10.98 -19.18
C THR A 656 -15.81 12.41 -19.09
N THR A 657 -15.82 13.01 -17.89
CA THR A 657 -15.46 14.42 -17.71
C THR A 657 -14.32 14.54 -16.73
N PRO A 658 -13.12 15.00 -17.17
CA PRO A 658 -12.04 15.37 -16.27
C PRO A 658 -12.49 16.50 -15.34
N MET A 659 -12.02 16.47 -14.09
CA MET A 659 -12.28 17.57 -13.18
C MET A 659 -11.41 18.76 -13.51
N ASN A 660 -12.00 19.97 -13.51
CA ASN A 660 -11.25 21.21 -13.58
C ASN A 660 -10.19 21.25 -12.46
N ASN A 661 -9.00 21.70 -12.79
CA ASN A 661 -7.84 21.81 -11.91
C ASN A 661 -7.25 20.50 -11.39
N ARG A 662 -7.62 19.35 -11.97
CA ARG A 662 -6.98 18.06 -11.67
C ARG A 662 -6.52 17.39 -12.96
N PRO A 663 -5.25 17.00 -13.07
CA PRO A 663 -4.69 16.40 -14.28
C PRO A 663 -5.10 14.93 -14.48
N TYR A 664 -5.85 14.35 -13.55
CA TYR A 664 -6.27 12.95 -13.57
C TYR A 664 -7.79 12.84 -13.48
N ILE A 665 -8.31 11.77 -14.08
CA ILE A 665 -9.71 11.40 -14.00
C ILE A 665 -9.90 10.59 -12.72
N LEU A 666 -10.82 11.04 -11.85
CA LEU A 666 -11.19 10.26 -10.67
C LEU A 666 -11.96 9.00 -11.11
N PRO A 667 -11.77 7.87 -10.42
CA PRO A 667 -12.59 6.69 -10.66
C PRO A 667 -14.06 7.02 -10.40
N GLY A 668 -14.96 6.41 -11.18
CA GLY A 668 -16.38 6.47 -10.91
C GLY A 668 -16.74 5.75 -9.61
N LEU A 669 -17.85 6.15 -9.01
CA LEU A 669 -18.41 5.46 -7.85
C LEU A 669 -18.91 4.07 -8.25
N ILE A 670 -18.81 3.12 -7.34
CA ILE A 670 -19.30 1.76 -7.56
C ILE A 670 -20.80 1.72 -7.34
N GLU A 671 -21.49 1.07 -8.26
CA GLU A 671 -22.92 0.81 -8.22
C GLU A 671 -23.22 -0.66 -7.92
N ASP A 672 -24.47 -0.96 -7.63
CA ASP A 672 -24.91 -2.33 -7.38
C ASP A 672 -24.60 -3.25 -8.55
N THR A 673 -24.28 -4.49 -8.24
CA THR A 673 -23.98 -5.54 -9.21
C THR A 673 -25.26 -6.27 -9.61
N LEU A 674 -25.44 -6.51 -10.90
CA LEU A 674 -26.55 -7.31 -11.40
C LEU A 674 -26.28 -8.80 -11.17
N SER A 675 -25.54 -9.41 -12.07
CA SER A 675 -25.20 -10.83 -11.97
C SER A 675 -23.90 -11.08 -12.71
N TYR A 676 -23.07 -11.96 -12.17
CA TYR A 676 -21.84 -12.38 -12.83
C TYR A 676 -21.62 -13.89 -12.65
N ARG A 677 -20.82 -14.44 -13.58
CA ARG A 677 -20.38 -15.83 -13.51
C ARG A 677 -18.90 -15.87 -13.21
N ALA A 678 -18.53 -16.79 -12.31
CA ALA A 678 -17.14 -17.13 -12.05
C ALA A 678 -16.97 -18.67 -12.09
N THR A 679 -15.76 -19.11 -12.33
CA THR A 679 -15.39 -20.54 -12.25
C THR A 679 -14.16 -20.66 -11.38
N ILE A 680 -14.17 -21.57 -10.43
CA ILE A 680 -13.03 -21.98 -9.63
C ILE A 680 -12.61 -23.38 -10.06
N THR A 681 -11.36 -23.56 -10.46
CA THR A 681 -10.75 -24.86 -10.66
C THR A 681 -9.68 -25.06 -9.57
N THR A 682 -9.64 -26.22 -8.94
CA THR A 682 -8.67 -26.48 -7.87
C THR A 682 -7.98 -27.82 -8.05
N SER A 683 -6.69 -27.89 -7.66
CA SER A 683 -5.93 -29.13 -7.62
C SER A 683 -6.13 -29.91 -6.31
N MET A 684 -6.89 -29.36 -5.36
CA MET A 684 -7.12 -29.93 -4.05
C MET A 684 -8.31 -30.91 -4.06
N ASP A 685 -8.30 -31.85 -3.14
CA ASP A 685 -9.44 -32.75 -2.90
C ASP A 685 -10.49 -32.04 -2.03
N ILE A 686 -11.50 -31.45 -2.69
CA ILE A 686 -12.56 -30.69 -2.02
C ILE A 686 -13.72 -31.63 -1.64
N ARG A 687 -14.05 -31.63 -0.35
CA ARG A 687 -15.17 -32.43 0.20
C ARG A 687 -16.51 -31.73 -0.05
N GLU A 688 -16.58 -30.45 0.25
CA GLU A 688 -17.81 -29.66 0.18
C GLU A 688 -17.52 -28.26 -0.33
N VAL A 689 -18.51 -27.64 -0.99
CA VAL A 689 -18.48 -26.24 -1.44
C VAL A 689 -19.77 -25.57 -1.02
N THR A 690 -19.65 -24.41 -0.37
CA THR A 690 -20.80 -23.58 -0.01
C THR A 690 -20.57 -22.13 -0.41
N ALA A 691 -21.66 -21.36 -0.55
CA ALA A 691 -21.61 -19.91 -0.74
C ALA A 691 -22.23 -19.24 0.49
N PHE A 692 -21.72 -18.05 0.84
CA PHE A 692 -22.28 -17.29 1.96
C PHE A 692 -23.68 -16.77 1.63
N ASN A 693 -23.86 -16.20 0.43
CA ASN A 693 -25.17 -15.70 0.01
C ASN A 693 -26.05 -16.89 -0.46
N PRO A 694 -27.22 -17.11 0.16
CA PRO A 694 -28.11 -18.23 -0.20
C PRO A 694 -28.71 -18.14 -1.62
N GLU A 695 -28.69 -16.96 -2.24
CA GLU A 695 -29.15 -16.77 -3.62
C GLU A 695 -28.08 -17.13 -4.66
N THR A 696 -26.83 -17.30 -4.25
CA THR A 696 -25.74 -17.71 -5.12
C THR A 696 -25.92 -19.17 -5.55
N ARG A 697 -25.86 -19.38 -6.87
CA ARG A 697 -25.99 -20.73 -7.43
C ARG A 697 -24.61 -21.32 -7.64
N LEU A 698 -24.43 -22.52 -7.10
CA LEU A 698 -23.23 -23.31 -7.24
C LEU A 698 -23.54 -24.56 -8.07
N SER A 699 -22.68 -24.87 -9.03
CA SER A 699 -22.65 -26.18 -9.68
C SER A 699 -21.23 -26.72 -9.68
N ARG A 700 -21.06 -28.03 -9.43
CA ARG A 700 -19.74 -28.65 -9.34
C ARG A 700 -19.65 -29.85 -10.28
N GLN A 701 -18.57 -29.89 -11.07
CA GLN A 701 -18.18 -31.01 -11.90
C GLN A 701 -16.72 -31.39 -11.62
N GLY A 702 -16.51 -32.42 -10.81
CA GLY A 702 -15.16 -32.78 -10.36
C GLY A 702 -14.48 -31.67 -9.58
N ASN A 703 -13.39 -31.14 -10.11
CA ASN A 703 -12.60 -30.06 -9.52
C ASN A 703 -12.98 -28.66 -10.03
N GLU A 704 -13.97 -28.57 -10.90
CA GLU A 704 -14.50 -27.32 -11.41
C GLU A 704 -15.80 -26.95 -10.71
N ILE A 705 -15.86 -25.71 -10.24
CA ILE A 705 -16.99 -25.12 -9.51
C ILE A 705 -17.45 -23.89 -10.27
N GLU A 706 -18.64 -23.93 -10.82
CA GLU A 706 -19.29 -22.77 -11.44
C GLU A 706 -20.11 -22.01 -10.40
N ILE A 707 -20.04 -20.69 -10.46
CA ILE A 707 -20.65 -19.76 -9.52
C ILE A 707 -21.46 -18.75 -10.32
N ILE A 708 -22.73 -18.52 -9.96
CA ILE A 708 -23.53 -17.39 -10.44
C ILE A 708 -23.93 -16.60 -9.22
N ALA A 709 -23.32 -15.43 -9.07
CA ALA A 709 -23.56 -14.51 -7.96
C ALA A 709 -24.19 -13.20 -8.47
N ASN A 710 -24.89 -12.50 -7.59
CA ASN A 710 -25.65 -11.29 -7.88
C ASN A 710 -25.43 -10.17 -6.84
N ASP A 711 -24.41 -10.28 -6.03
CA ASP A 711 -24.06 -9.28 -5.01
C ASP A 711 -22.65 -8.74 -5.24
N ILE A 712 -22.37 -7.59 -4.66
CA ILE A 712 -21.05 -6.93 -4.67
C ILE A 712 -19.98 -7.85 -4.09
N HIS A 713 -20.30 -8.57 -3.01
CA HIS A 713 -19.36 -9.44 -2.33
C HIS A 713 -19.94 -10.82 -2.06
N GLU A 714 -19.35 -11.82 -2.68
CA GLU A 714 -19.63 -13.23 -2.43
C GLU A 714 -18.43 -13.94 -1.77
N ILE A 715 -18.71 -14.87 -0.88
CA ILE A 715 -17.70 -15.74 -0.26
C ILE A 715 -18.02 -17.19 -0.60
N VAL A 716 -17.11 -17.81 -1.34
CA VAL A 716 -17.20 -19.24 -1.65
C VAL A 716 -16.24 -19.99 -0.73
N LEU A 717 -16.77 -20.97 0.01
CA LEU A 717 -16.03 -21.78 0.97
C LEU A 717 -15.77 -23.16 0.36
N LEU A 718 -14.51 -23.54 0.28
CA LEU A 718 -14.08 -24.85 -0.21
C LEU A 718 -13.46 -25.62 0.96
N TYR A 719 -14.13 -26.64 1.41
CA TYR A 719 -13.69 -27.53 2.50
C TYR A 719 -12.88 -28.69 1.93
N TYR A 720 -11.58 -28.81 2.33
CA TYR A 720 -10.63 -29.79 1.80
C TYR A 720 -10.14 -30.79 2.84
#